data_d458145b0d004f9cda6864091de0d68e
#
_entry.id   d458145b0d004f9cda6864091de0d68e
#
_cell.length_a   1.000
_cell.length_b   1.000
_cell.length_c   1.000
_cell.angle_alpha   90.00
_cell.angle_beta   90.00
_cell.angle_gamma   90.00
#
_symmetry.space_group_name_H-M   'P 1'
#
loop_
_entity.id
_entity.type
_entity.pdbx_description
1 polymer ?
#
loop_
_entity_poly.entity_id
_entity_poly.type
_entity_poly.pdbx_seq_one_letter_code
_entity_poly.pdbx_strand_id
1 'polypeptide(L)'
;MSETSSSRTRDTRLRDGDSPLSDDDALLRADIRRLGRILGDTVRDQEGADVFDLVERIRQTSIRFHRDDDKPARLELETILDGMSIAETVRIVRAFSYFSHLANIAEDQNNIRQRRAQDMAGTAPRPRTPSRALARAKEAGVDADALRAFPAKALASPVLTAHPTEVRRKSTIDREMEIASVLNTRERTQMTVDEIAASDEQLRRAVVTLWQTNLLRRTKLTVLDEVANGLSFYDYTFLREVPRLHCSLEDRLAEEGGSAADAQDAPGLATFLKMGSWIGGDRDGNPFVTADVMRGTLQMQSTRVLRFYLAELHELGGELSLATHLADVSPELRALAQQSPDPSPHRSGEPYRLAVSGIYARLAATALKLKIETSRPPVGHAEAYAGPAELARDLDVLHASLVANNSLVIARGRLRHLRRAVDCFGFHLAALDMRQNSAVHERTIAELFEAAAPGTNYRELPEDSRIALLSRELNTARPLASPFVAYGEETIKELAVLRAAAEAHAVFGGAVIPQCIISMTEGASDLLEVAVLLKEAGLVAPDGTSRLNIVPLFETIDDLRQCAQIMDSLFALPEYRRLVDSRGGIQEVMLGYSDSNKDGGFVTSGWELYKAEISLVEVFERHGVRLRLFHGRGGSVGRGGGPSYDAILAQPGGAVNGQIRITEQGEIISSKYSNADVGRHNLEILAAATLEASLLQPKHSAPRDEYIAAMEELSNLAYAAYRNLVYETEGFEDYFWASTVISEISTLNIGSRPASRTKTRKIEDLRAIPWVFSWAQCRLMLPGWYGFGSAVDAWVKQNPDKGIAFLQELYREWPFFQTLLSNMDMVLSKSSIAIASRYADLVPDEKLRSTIFGRIRAEWHDSIETLLTIMGHDRLLQGNPLLERSIRNRFPYLDPLNHVQVELLQAHRAQSTDEQVLRGIQLTINGISAGLRNSG
;
A
#
# COMPACT_ATOMS: atom_id res chain seq x y z
N MET A 1 4.53 63.89 -47.88
CA MET A 1 5.88 63.52 -48.22
C MET A 1 6.62 63.29 -46.90
N SER A 2 7.30 62.20 -46.83
CA SER A 2 8.20 61.71 -45.75
C SER A 2 7.50 61.17 -44.46
N GLU A 3 7.35 59.90 -44.49
CA GLU A 3 7.11 58.98 -43.39
C GLU A 3 8.35 58.98 -42.46
N THR A 4 8.09 58.98 -41.15
CA THR A 4 9.08 58.63 -40.16
C THR A 4 8.59 57.37 -39.43
N SER A 5 9.24 56.26 -39.78
CA SER A 5 9.08 54.96 -39.15
C SER A 5 9.75 54.99 -37.76
N SER A 6 8.94 54.76 -36.73
CA SER A 6 9.43 54.52 -35.38
C SER A 6 9.62 53.02 -35.19
N SER A 7 10.87 52.60 -35.16
CA SER A 7 11.30 51.24 -34.84
C SER A 7 11.04 50.93 -33.37
N ARG A 8 10.04 50.11 -33.08
CA ARG A 8 9.91 49.39 -31.79
C ARG A 8 10.88 48.23 -31.79
N THR A 9 12.00 48.40 -31.13
CA THR A 9 12.87 47.30 -30.70
C THR A 9 12.10 46.35 -29.77
N ARG A 10 11.77 45.20 -30.29
CA ARG A 10 11.31 44.04 -29.49
C ARG A 10 12.53 43.52 -28.70
N ASP A 11 12.47 43.70 -27.40
CA ASP A 11 13.40 43.06 -26.47
C ASP A 11 13.01 41.56 -26.37
N THR A 12 13.62 40.74 -27.24
CA THR A 12 13.53 39.29 -27.25
C THR A 12 14.63 38.74 -26.34
N ARG A 13 14.44 38.87 -25.04
CA ARG A 13 15.09 37.93 -24.10
C ARG A 13 14.23 36.69 -23.99
N LEU A 14 14.51 35.71 -24.83
CA LEU A 14 14.10 34.32 -24.63
C LEU A 14 14.72 33.87 -23.31
N ARG A 15 13.88 33.67 -22.28
CA ARG A 15 14.28 32.97 -21.07
C ARG A 15 14.41 31.51 -21.44
N ASP A 16 15.62 30.97 -21.38
CA ASP A 16 15.88 29.52 -21.43
C ASP A 16 15.04 28.81 -20.39
N GLY A 17 14.15 27.89 -20.83
CA GLY A 17 13.36 27.02 -19.94
C GLY A 17 11.98 26.61 -20.42
N ASP A 18 11.43 27.17 -21.47
CA ASP A 18 10.15 26.72 -22.05
C ASP A 18 10.42 25.90 -23.34
N SER A 19 10.68 24.59 -23.16
CA SER A 19 10.42 23.64 -24.24
C SER A 19 8.94 23.76 -24.64
N PRO A 20 8.58 23.68 -25.94
CA PRO A 20 7.19 23.76 -26.38
C PRO A 20 6.38 22.72 -25.60
N LEU A 21 5.36 23.20 -24.88
CA LEU A 21 4.48 22.38 -24.05
C LEU A 21 3.87 21.26 -24.90
N SER A 22 3.96 20.03 -24.44
CA SER A 22 3.21 18.95 -25.07
C SER A 22 1.70 19.24 -24.95
N ASP A 23 0.90 18.80 -25.91
CA ASP A 23 -0.56 18.96 -25.88
C ASP A 23 -1.16 18.40 -24.58
N ASP A 24 -0.55 17.39 -24.01
CA ASP A 24 -0.94 16.76 -22.73
C ASP A 24 -0.81 17.72 -21.54
N ASP A 25 0.22 18.57 -21.52
CA ASP A 25 0.41 19.59 -20.48
C ASP A 25 -0.65 20.69 -20.55
N ALA A 26 -1.12 21.00 -21.74
CA ALA A 26 -2.19 21.95 -21.94
C ALA A 26 -3.51 21.46 -21.36
N LEU A 27 -3.83 20.17 -21.52
CA LEU A 27 -5.03 19.55 -20.98
C LEU A 27 -5.03 19.47 -19.45
N LEU A 28 -3.90 19.05 -18.85
CA LEU A 28 -3.75 19.06 -17.38
C LEU A 28 -3.98 20.45 -16.79
N ARG A 29 -3.36 21.48 -17.40
CA ARG A 29 -3.57 22.87 -16.96
C ARG A 29 -5.00 23.33 -17.13
N ALA A 30 -5.70 22.88 -18.19
CA ALA A 30 -7.10 23.20 -18.41
C ALA A 30 -7.99 22.60 -17.33
N ASP A 31 -7.76 21.34 -16.93
CA ASP A 31 -8.50 20.66 -15.87
C ASP A 31 -8.23 21.31 -14.51
N ILE A 32 -6.99 21.60 -14.16
CA ILE A 32 -6.63 22.32 -12.91
C ILE A 32 -7.28 23.70 -12.87
N ARG A 33 -7.27 24.47 -13.97
CA ARG A 33 -7.91 25.78 -14.04
C ARG A 33 -9.42 25.68 -13.88
N ARG A 34 -10.06 24.69 -14.50
CA ARG A 34 -11.49 24.43 -14.39
C ARG A 34 -11.89 24.13 -12.96
N LEU A 35 -11.26 23.15 -12.34
CA LEU A 35 -11.54 22.74 -10.96
C LEU A 35 -11.22 23.87 -9.97
N GLY A 36 -10.11 24.57 -10.18
CA GLY A 36 -9.71 25.74 -9.37
C GLY A 36 -10.71 26.88 -9.46
N ARG A 37 -11.28 27.17 -10.65
CA ARG A 37 -12.33 28.16 -10.82
C ARG A 37 -13.60 27.76 -10.07
N ILE A 38 -14.06 26.52 -10.22
CA ILE A 38 -15.26 26.00 -9.51
C ILE A 38 -15.06 26.10 -8.01
N LEU A 39 -13.86 25.73 -7.49
CA LEU A 39 -13.56 25.88 -6.07
C LEU A 39 -13.54 27.35 -5.65
N GLY A 40 -12.94 28.25 -6.43
CA GLY A 40 -12.91 29.68 -6.16
C GLY A 40 -14.30 30.28 -6.10
N ASP A 41 -15.17 29.97 -7.06
CA ASP A 41 -16.57 30.38 -7.06
C ASP A 41 -17.30 29.84 -5.83
N THR A 42 -17.05 28.57 -5.46
CA THR A 42 -17.61 27.96 -4.25
C THR A 42 -17.18 28.70 -2.98
N VAL A 43 -15.88 29.05 -2.86
CA VAL A 43 -15.38 29.82 -1.71
C VAL A 43 -16.04 31.20 -1.65
N ARG A 44 -16.15 31.88 -2.78
CA ARG A 44 -16.82 33.19 -2.86
C ARG A 44 -18.30 33.13 -2.44
N ASP A 45 -19.03 32.12 -2.93
CA ASP A 45 -20.44 31.95 -2.65
C ASP A 45 -20.71 31.51 -1.20
N GLN A 46 -19.85 30.73 -0.58
CA GLN A 46 -20.05 30.13 0.74
C GLN A 46 -19.41 30.94 1.89
N GLU A 47 -18.28 31.60 1.65
CA GLU A 47 -17.49 32.28 2.69
C GLU A 47 -17.39 33.80 2.47
N GLY A 48 -17.83 34.32 1.28
CA GLY A 48 -17.82 35.73 0.91
C GLY A 48 -16.62 36.15 0.05
N ALA A 49 -16.74 37.31 -0.57
CA ALA A 49 -15.73 37.85 -1.47
C ALA A 49 -14.40 38.14 -0.77
N ASP A 50 -14.43 38.64 0.47
CA ASP A 50 -13.20 38.99 1.22
C ASP A 50 -12.31 37.75 1.45
N VAL A 51 -12.93 36.61 1.80
CA VAL A 51 -12.19 35.34 1.98
C VAL A 51 -11.62 34.85 0.64
N PHE A 52 -12.40 34.95 -0.43
CA PHE A 52 -11.92 34.60 -1.77
C PHE A 52 -10.72 35.46 -2.19
N ASP A 53 -10.81 36.78 -2.00
CA ASP A 53 -9.72 37.70 -2.35
C ASP A 53 -8.47 37.46 -1.50
N LEU A 54 -8.62 37.08 -0.24
CA LEU A 54 -7.50 36.68 0.63
C LEU A 54 -6.86 35.38 0.15
N VAL A 55 -7.64 34.32 -0.17
CA VAL A 55 -7.14 33.08 -0.76
C VAL A 55 -6.35 33.34 -2.03
N GLU A 56 -6.92 34.18 -2.93
CA GLU A 56 -6.29 34.49 -4.21
C GLU A 56 -5.00 35.31 -4.04
N ARG A 57 -4.96 36.25 -3.13
CA ARG A 57 -3.76 37.03 -2.78
C ARG A 57 -2.66 36.12 -2.24
N ILE A 58 -2.96 35.24 -1.28
CA ILE A 58 -1.98 34.28 -0.74
C ILE A 58 -1.45 33.40 -1.87
N ARG A 59 -2.33 32.85 -2.71
CA ARG A 59 -1.99 32.00 -3.84
C ARG A 59 -1.04 32.70 -4.82
N GLN A 60 -1.38 33.92 -5.23
CA GLN A 60 -0.58 34.69 -6.18
C GLN A 60 0.78 35.08 -5.61
N THR A 61 0.83 35.48 -4.35
CA THR A 61 2.08 35.84 -3.66
C THR A 61 2.98 34.61 -3.52
N SER A 62 2.40 33.46 -3.15
CA SER A 62 3.15 32.20 -3.06
C SER A 62 3.68 31.71 -4.43
N ILE A 63 2.88 31.83 -5.50
CA ILE A 63 3.33 31.50 -6.86
C ILE A 63 4.49 32.40 -7.29
N ARG A 64 4.40 33.70 -7.01
CA ARG A 64 5.44 34.69 -7.34
C ARG A 64 6.74 34.36 -6.62
N PHE A 65 6.69 34.01 -5.33
CA PHE A 65 7.82 33.55 -4.55
C PHE A 65 8.49 32.30 -5.18
N HIS A 66 7.71 31.26 -5.49
CA HIS A 66 8.25 30.01 -6.02
C HIS A 66 8.70 30.06 -7.49
N ARG A 67 8.08 30.91 -8.31
CA ARG A 67 8.38 30.99 -9.74
C ARG A 67 9.57 31.90 -10.02
N ASP A 68 9.63 33.03 -9.32
CA ASP A 68 10.53 34.11 -9.63
C ASP A 68 11.64 34.28 -8.57
N ASP A 69 11.72 33.41 -7.56
CA ASP A 69 12.60 33.52 -6.38
C ASP A 69 12.54 34.90 -5.72
N ASP A 70 11.32 35.47 -5.70
CA ASP A 70 11.04 36.83 -5.25
C ASP A 70 11.03 36.89 -3.71
N LYS A 71 12.20 37.26 -3.11
CA LYS A 71 12.35 37.40 -1.65
C LYS A 71 11.37 38.41 -1.02
N PRO A 72 11.06 39.58 -1.65
CA PRO A 72 9.96 40.43 -1.19
C PRO A 72 8.60 39.72 -1.13
N ALA A 73 8.26 38.88 -2.10
CA ALA A 73 7.01 38.13 -2.07
C ALA A 73 6.95 37.14 -0.89
N ARG A 74 8.08 36.58 -0.48
CA ARG A 74 8.15 35.74 0.71
C ARG A 74 7.77 36.52 1.97
N LEU A 75 8.37 37.69 2.17
CA LEU A 75 8.09 38.54 3.34
C LEU A 75 6.66 39.04 3.35
N GLU A 76 6.12 39.37 2.15
CA GLU A 76 4.70 39.71 2.00
C GLU A 76 3.79 38.55 2.40
N LEU A 77 4.11 37.31 1.97
CA LEU A 77 3.36 36.11 2.32
C LEU A 77 3.36 35.88 3.83
N GLU A 78 4.53 35.93 4.46
CA GLU A 78 4.67 35.78 5.90
C GLU A 78 3.83 36.85 6.63
N THR A 79 3.90 38.12 6.22
CA THR A 79 3.13 39.21 6.83
C THR A 79 1.60 39.01 6.69
N ILE A 80 1.13 38.51 5.56
CA ILE A 80 -0.30 38.18 5.34
C ILE A 80 -0.73 37.09 6.30
N LEU A 81 0.05 36.01 6.39
CA LEU A 81 -0.30 34.81 7.16
C LEU A 81 -0.28 35.09 8.67
N ASP A 82 0.72 35.85 9.16
CA ASP A 82 0.85 36.22 10.57
C ASP A 82 -0.26 37.18 11.04
N GLY A 83 -0.87 37.94 10.11
CA GLY A 83 -1.95 38.89 10.38
C GLY A 83 -3.36 38.31 10.39
N MET A 84 -3.55 37.01 10.13
CA MET A 84 -4.87 36.40 10.01
C MET A 84 -5.49 36.05 11.37
N SER A 85 -6.80 36.19 11.48
CA SER A 85 -7.56 35.59 12.58
C SER A 85 -7.63 34.06 12.47
N ILE A 86 -7.84 33.35 13.58
CA ILE A 86 -7.98 31.88 13.59
C ILE A 86 -9.11 31.41 12.66
N ALA A 87 -10.22 32.17 12.60
CA ALA A 87 -11.34 31.82 11.73
C ALA A 87 -10.99 31.96 10.24
N GLU A 88 -10.26 32.99 9.83
CA GLU A 88 -9.74 33.15 8.46
C GLU A 88 -8.74 32.03 8.15
N THR A 89 -7.83 31.75 9.08
CA THR A 89 -6.85 30.67 8.98
C THR A 89 -7.50 29.31 8.65
N VAL A 90 -8.55 28.92 9.36
CA VAL A 90 -9.27 27.66 9.11
C VAL A 90 -9.92 27.64 7.71
N ARG A 91 -10.46 28.77 7.24
CA ARG A 91 -11.04 28.87 5.87
C ARG A 91 -9.99 28.75 4.79
N ILE A 92 -8.84 29.43 4.98
CA ILE A 92 -7.69 29.35 4.06
C ILE A 92 -7.16 27.92 3.99
N VAL A 93 -6.93 27.28 5.14
CA VAL A 93 -6.46 25.88 5.21
C VAL A 93 -7.42 24.95 4.45
N ARG A 94 -8.73 25.12 4.59
CA ARG A 94 -9.72 24.33 3.86
C ARG A 94 -9.62 24.56 2.35
N ALA A 95 -9.47 25.80 1.91
CA ALA A 95 -9.37 26.13 0.48
C ALA A 95 -8.14 25.47 -0.17
N PHE A 96 -6.97 25.58 0.44
CA PHE A 96 -5.75 24.95 -0.08
C PHE A 96 -5.78 23.43 0.01
N SER A 97 -6.37 22.86 1.08
CA SER A 97 -6.53 21.40 1.19
C SER A 97 -7.42 20.85 0.06
N TYR A 98 -8.60 21.44 -0.18
CA TYR A 98 -9.47 21.01 -1.27
C TYR A 98 -8.84 21.25 -2.65
N PHE A 99 -8.09 22.34 -2.82
CA PHE A 99 -7.34 22.54 -4.07
C PHE A 99 -6.35 21.41 -4.32
N SER A 100 -5.62 20.96 -3.28
CA SER A 100 -4.69 19.83 -3.38
C SER A 100 -5.40 18.53 -3.79
N HIS A 101 -6.58 18.25 -3.23
CA HIS A 101 -7.40 17.11 -3.63
C HIS A 101 -7.84 17.18 -5.10
N LEU A 102 -8.31 18.34 -5.54
CA LEU A 102 -8.75 18.55 -6.93
C LEU A 102 -7.58 18.45 -7.93
N ALA A 103 -6.41 19.00 -7.57
CA ALA A 103 -5.19 18.88 -8.37
C ALA A 103 -4.75 17.42 -8.51
N ASN A 104 -4.84 16.62 -7.43
CA ASN A 104 -4.55 15.19 -7.46
C ASN A 104 -5.46 14.45 -8.46
N ILE A 105 -6.76 14.76 -8.47
CA ILE A 105 -7.71 14.17 -9.43
C ILE A 105 -7.31 14.52 -10.87
N ALA A 106 -6.98 15.80 -11.13
CA ALA A 106 -6.58 16.24 -12.48
C ALA A 106 -5.29 15.53 -12.94
N GLU A 107 -4.30 15.38 -12.07
CA GLU A 107 -3.06 14.65 -12.39
C GLU A 107 -3.33 13.17 -12.67
N ASP A 108 -4.16 12.51 -11.87
CA ASP A 108 -4.51 11.10 -12.10
C ASP A 108 -5.24 10.91 -13.44
N GLN A 109 -6.18 11.80 -13.78
CA GLN A 109 -6.85 11.79 -15.08
C GLN A 109 -5.86 12.05 -16.22
N ASN A 110 -4.91 12.95 -16.05
CA ASN A 110 -3.87 13.17 -17.05
C ASN A 110 -2.99 11.93 -17.27
N ASN A 111 -2.62 11.25 -16.20
CA ASN A 111 -1.86 10.00 -16.30
C ASN A 111 -2.64 8.87 -17.01
N ILE A 112 -3.96 8.78 -16.77
CA ILE A 112 -4.85 7.85 -17.48
C ILE A 112 -4.90 8.21 -18.97
N ARG A 113 -5.03 9.49 -19.29
CA ARG A 113 -5.06 10.04 -20.67
C ARG A 113 -3.79 9.69 -21.43
N GLN A 114 -2.61 9.97 -20.85
CA GLN A 114 -1.32 9.66 -21.48
C GLN A 114 -1.15 8.18 -21.76
N ARG A 115 -1.51 7.32 -20.82
CA ARG A 115 -1.48 5.86 -21.02
C ARG A 115 -2.38 5.42 -22.15
N ARG A 116 -3.61 5.94 -22.20
CA ARG A 116 -4.56 5.66 -23.27
C ARG A 116 -4.05 6.12 -24.63
N ALA A 117 -3.46 7.32 -24.71
CA ALA A 117 -2.87 7.83 -25.96
C ALA A 117 -1.74 6.92 -26.47
N GLN A 118 -0.88 6.44 -25.56
CA GLN A 118 0.17 5.47 -25.90
C GLN A 118 -0.41 4.13 -26.42
N ASP A 119 -1.46 3.61 -25.77
CA ASP A 119 -2.13 2.39 -26.23
C ASP A 119 -2.79 2.58 -27.61
N MET A 120 -3.38 3.74 -27.88
CA MET A 120 -3.99 4.07 -29.17
C MET A 120 -2.96 4.26 -30.31
N ALA A 121 -1.75 4.70 -29.97
CA ALA A 121 -0.68 4.84 -30.96
C ALA A 121 -0.21 3.49 -31.56
N GLY A 122 -0.56 2.36 -30.95
CA GLY A 122 -0.32 1.01 -31.48
C GLY A 122 1.16 0.64 -31.63
N THR A 123 2.06 1.36 -30.97
CA THR A 123 3.49 1.07 -30.91
C THR A 123 3.79 -0.08 -29.94
N ALA A 124 5.07 -0.40 -29.70
CA ALA A 124 5.48 -1.48 -28.80
C ALA A 124 4.75 -1.44 -27.44
N PRO A 125 4.56 -2.60 -26.76
CA PRO A 125 3.91 -2.66 -25.44
C PRO A 125 4.54 -1.69 -24.45
N ARG A 126 3.71 -0.95 -23.70
CA ARG A 126 4.17 0.05 -22.72
C ARG A 126 5.08 -0.58 -21.67
N PRO A 127 6.14 0.12 -21.24
CA PRO A 127 6.96 -0.30 -20.11
C PRO A 127 6.12 -0.55 -18.85
N ARG A 128 6.58 -1.46 -17.99
CA ARG A 128 5.94 -1.80 -16.71
C ARG A 128 4.52 -2.38 -16.87
N THR A 129 4.24 -3.02 -18.00
CA THR A 129 2.97 -3.75 -18.21
C THR A 129 3.24 -5.24 -18.41
N PRO A 130 2.25 -6.11 -18.10
CA PRO A 130 2.39 -7.54 -18.34
C PRO A 130 2.69 -7.88 -19.81
N SER A 131 2.16 -7.11 -20.75
CA SER A 131 2.46 -7.29 -22.19
C SER A 131 3.93 -7.09 -22.51
N ARG A 132 4.55 -6.04 -21.92
CA ARG A 132 5.98 -5.79 -22.12
C ARG A 132 6.82 -6.84 -21.42
N ALA A 133 6.41 -7.26 -20.22
CA ALA A 133 7.07 -8.34 -19.48
C ALA A 133 7.08 -9.65 -20.25
N LEU A 134 5.94 -10.05 -20.82
CA LEU A 134 5.83 -11.24 -21.69
C LEU A 134 6.71 -11.11 -22.95
N ALA A 135 6.67 -9.96 -23.63
CA ALA A 135 7.50 -9.71 -24.80
C ALA A 135 9.00 -9.84 -24.46
N ARG A 136 9.46 -9.24 -23.34
CA ARG A 136 10.85 -9.37 -22.87
C ARG A 136 11.21 -10.80 -22.51
N ALA A 137 10.32 -11.53 -21.87
CA ALA A 137 10.55 -12.93 -21.56
C ALA A 137 10.75 -13.76 -22.82
N LYS A 138 9.95 -13.52 -23.85
CA LYS A 138 10.10 -14.15 -25.17
C LYS A 138 11.41 -13.72 -25.87
N GLU A 139 11.74 -12.42 -25.86
CA GLU A 139 13.02 -11.90 -26.38
C GLU A 139 14.22 -12.58 -25.68
N ALA A 140 14.09 -12.92 -24.41
CA ALA A 140 15.09 -13.64 -23.61
C ALA A 140 15.08 -15.17 -23.82
N GLY A 141 14.21 -15.71 -24.67
CA GLY A 141 14.14 -17.14 -25.02
C GLY A 141 13.33 -18.00 -24.04
N VAL A 142 12.49 -17.40 -23.17
CA VAL A 142 11.57 -18.16 -22.33
C VAL A 142 10.48 -18.75 -23.21
N ASP A 143 10.29 -20.09 -23.14
CA ASP A 143 9.31 -20.77 -23.96
C ASP A 143 7.85 -20.54 -23.50
N ALA A 144 6.90 -20.77 -24.40
CA ALA A 144 5.49 -20.54 -24.15
C ALA A 144 4.93 -21.45 -23.02
N ASP A 145 5.44 -22.65 -22.86
CA ASP A 145 4.98 -23.57 -21.83
C ASP A 145 5.46 -23.13 -20.44
N ALA A 146 6.69 -22.65 -20.34
CA ALA A 146 7.20 -22.03 -19.11
C ALA A 146 6.37 -20.80 -18.70
N LEU A 147 5.99 -19.94 -19.66
CA LEU A 147 5.12 -18.78 -19.40
C LEU A 147 3.73 -19.19 -18.93
N ARG A 148 3.13 -20.24 -19.50
CA ARG A 148 1.84 -20.78 -19.07
C ARG A 148 1.91 -21.46 -17.70
N ALA A 149 3.02 -22.13 -17.38
CA ALA A 149 3.22 -22.80 -16.12
C ALA A 149 3.56 -21.84 -14.97
N PHE A 150 4.09 -20.66 -15.25
CA PHE A 150 4.53 -19.68 -14.26
C PHE A 150 3.44 -19.33 -13.23
N PRO A 151 2.21 -18.99 -13.61
CA PRO A 151 1.15 -18.60 -12.67
C PRO A 151 0.80 -19.66 -11.62
N ALA A 152 0.99 -20.94 -11.94
CA ALA A 152 0.71 -22.03 -11.01
C ALA A 152 1.66 -22.03 -9.78
N LYS A 153 2.85 -21.44 -9.95
CA LYS A 153 3.88 -21.32 -8.89
C LYS A 153 4.02 -19.88 -8.37
N ALA A 154 3.36 -18.94 -9.03
CA ALA A 154 3.48 -17.52 -8.72
C ALA A 154 2.51 -17.05 -7.64
N LEU A 155 2.91 -16.00 -6.93
CA LEU A 155 2.07 -15.25 -6.02
C LEU A 155 2.50 -13.78 -6.04
N ALA A 156 1.60 -12.89 -6.48
CA ALA A 156 1.72 -11.46 -6.26
C ALA A 156 0.60 -11.03 -5.32
N SER A 157 0.95 -10.56 -4.12
CA SER A 157 -0.07 -10.28 -3.10
C SER A 157 0.11 -8.87 -2.50
N PRO A 158 -0.69 -7.90 -2.93
CA PRO A 158 -0.84 -6.64 -2.21
C PRO A 158 -1.68 -6.90 -0.94
N VAL A 159 -1.15 -6.45 0.21
CA VAL A 159 -1.75 -6.67 1.53
C VAL A 159 -2.17 -5.34 2.13
N LEU A 160 -3.46 -5.13 2.32
CA LEU A 160 -4.02 -3.89 2.83
C LEU A 160 -3.79 -3.78 4.34
N THR A 161 -3.30 -2.63 4.81
CA THR A 161 -3.06 -2.36 6.23
C THR A 161 -3.77 -1.09 6.70
N ALA A 162 -4.16 -1.05 7.99
CA ALA A 162 -4.80 0.10 8.61
C ALA A 162 -3.77 1.01 9.29
N HIS A 163 -2.95 1.70 8.52
CA HIS A 163 -1.96 2.65 9.02
C HIS A 163 -2.05 3.99 8.27
N PRO A 164 -3.19 4.70 8.38
CA PRO A 164 -3.37 5.96 7.66
C PRO A 164 -2.54 7.09 8.27
N THR A 165 -2.11 8.03 7.44
CA THR A 165 -1.46 9.29 7.84
C THR A 165 -2.34 10.51 7.55
N GLU A 166 -3.51 10.30 6.94
CA GLU A 166 -4.51 11.33 6.70
C GLU A 166 -5.92 10.81 6.99
N VAL A 167 -6.85 11.72 7.25
CA VAL A 167 -8.26 11.38 7.40
C VAL A 167 -8.89 11.28 6.02
N ARG A 168 -9.18 10.05 5.57
CA ARG A 168 -9.96 9.79 4.35
C ARG A 168 -11.34 9.26 4.71
N ARG A 169 -12.37 9.98 4.32
CA ARG A 169 -13.77 9.57 4.51
C ARG A 169 -14.33 9.02 3.21
N LYS A 170 -15.11 7.94 3.30
CA LYS A 170 -15.78 7.36 2.12
C LYS A 170 -16.57 8.41 1.34
N SER A 171 -17.31 9.28 2.04
CA SER A 171 -18.08 10.35 1.40
C SER A 171 -17.22 11.34 0.61
N THR A 172 -15.98 11.60 1.06
CA THR A 172 -15.04 12.44 0.33
C THR A 172 -14.51 11.70 -0.91
N ILE A 173 -14.10 10.45 -0.74
CA ILE A 173 -13.64 9.60 -1.86
C ILE A 173 -14.73 9.47 -2.92
N ASP A 174 -15.99 9.22 -2.54
CA ASP A 174 -17.11 9.11 -3.48
C ASP A 174 -17.28 10.38 -4.33
N ARG A 175 -17.13 11.57 -3.72
CA ARG A 175 -17.19 12.84 -4.47
C ARG A 175 -15.98 13.08 -5.36
N GLU A 176 -14.80 12.74 -4.89
CA GLU A 176 -13.58 12.78 -5.70
C GLU A 176 -13.70 11.86 -6.93
N MET A 177 -14.23 10.65 -6.75
CA MET A 177 -14.43 9.70 -7.86
C MET A 177 -15.55 10.16 -8.81
N GLU A 178 -16.57 10.87 -8.34
CA GLU A 178 -17.57 11.51 -9.20
C GLU A 178 -16.91 12.56 -10.09
N ILE A 179 -16.07 13.44 -9.53
CA ILE A 179 -15.32 14.44 -10.29
C ILE A 179 -14.42 13.76 -11.33
N ALA A 180 -13.68 12.73 -10.93
CA ALA A 180 -12.81 11.95 -11.82
C ALA A 180 -13.61 11.33 -13.00
N SER A 181 -14.77 10.76 -12.70
CA SER A 181 -15.66 10.15 -13.71
C SER A 181 -16.16 11.17 -14.72
N VAL A 182 -16.57 12.36 -14.25
CA VAL A 182 -17.03 13.44 -15.15
C VAL A 182 -15.90 13.91 -16.06
N LEU A 183 -14.69 14.10 -15.52
CA LEU A 183 -13.52 14.47 -16.35
C LEU A 183 -13.20 13.40 -17.39
N ASN A 184 -13.23 12.13 -17.00
CA ASN A 184 -13.00 11.00 -17.90
C ASN A 184 -14.05 10.91 -19.02
N THR A 185 -15.34 11.13 -18.70
CA THR A 185 -16.43 11.14 -19.68
C THR A 185 -16.26 12.27 -20.68
N ARG A 186 -15.93 13.48 -20.21
CA ARG A 186 -15.70 14.66 -21.06
C ARG A 186 -14.58 14.46 -22.07
N GLU A 187 -13.60 13.68 -21.73
CA GLU A 187 -12.49 13.37 -22.61
C GLU A 187 -12.83 12.32 -23.67
N ARG A 188 -13.56 11.28 -23.24
CA ARG A 188 -13.84 10.12 -24.11
C ARG A 188 -14.99 10.36 -25.09
N THR A 189 -15.80 11.40 -24.86
CA THR A 189 -17.06 11.60 -25.60
C THR A 189 -17.09 13.00 -26.19
N GLN A 190 -17.47 13.12 -27.47
CA GLN A 190 -17.87 14.39 -28.05
C GLN A 190 -19.22 14.80 -27.44
N MET A 191 -19.24 15.92 -26.77
CA MET A 191 -20.41 16.39 -26.02
C MET A 191 -21.08 17.57 -26.73
N THR A 192 -22.38 17.58 -26.67
CA THR A 192 -23.21 18.75 -27.07
C THR A 192 -23.06 19.87 -26.04
N VAL A 193 -23.51 21.08 -26.42
CA VAL A 193 -23.47 22.24 -25.51
C VAL A 193 -24.26 21.99 -24.20
N ASP A 194 -25.40 21.30 -24.29
CA ASP A 194 -26.22 20.97 -23.12
C ASP A 194 -25.54 19.92 -22.20
N GLU A 195 -24.89 18.91 -22.80
CA GLU A 195 -24.11 17.91 -22.04
C GLU A 195 -22.90 18.53 -21.34
N ILE A 196 -22.23 19.49 -22.01
CA ILE A 196 -21.13 20.26 -21.39
C ILE A 196 -21.66 21.04 -20.18
N ALA A 197 -22.78 21.75 -20.34
CA ALA A 197 -23.41 22.52 -19.27
C ALA A 197 -23.85 21.61 -18.11
N ALA A 198 -24.47 20.47 -18.38
CA ALA A 198 -24.86 19.48 -17.37
C ALA A 198 -23.64 18.91 -16.62
N SER A 199 -22.56 18.64 -17.33
CA SER A 199 -21.31 18.15 -16.76
C SER A 199 -20.62 19.22 -15.89
N ASP A 200 -20.63 20.50 -16.30
CA ASP A 200 -20.11 21.61 -15.47
C ASP A 200 -20.95 21.79 -14.19
N GLU A 201 -22.26 21.63 -14.28
CA GLU A 201 -23.16 21.65 -13.13
C GLU A 201 -22.92 20.47 -12.19
N GLN A 202 -22.63 19.28 -12.71
CA GLN A 202 -22.28 18.11 -11.90
C GLN A 202 -20.95 18.30 -11.15
N LEU A 203 -19.92 18.84 -11.83
CA LEU A 203 -18.64 19.20 -11.18
C LEU A 203 -18.87 20.23 -10.06
N ARG A 204 -19.68 21.27 -10.31
CA ARG A 204 -20.01 22.29 -9.30
C ARG A 204 -20.70 21.68 -8.09
N ARG A 205 -21.71 20.83 -8.29
CA ARG A 205 -22.39 20.12 -7.19
C ARG A 205 -21.42 19.27 -6.37
N ALA A 206 -20.55 18.52 -7.02
CA ALA A 206 -19.58 17.68 -6.34
C ALA A 206 -18.60 18.51 -5.50
N VAL A 207 -18.07 19.63 -6.04
CA VAL A 207 -17.15 20.52 -5.32
C VAL A 207 -17.83 21.23 -4.15
N VAL A 208 -19.08 21.75 -4.34
CA VAL A 208 -19.84 22.34 -3.24
C VAL A 208 -20.13 21.32 -2.14
N THR A 209 -20.47 20.08 -2.53
CA THR A 209 -20.68 18.99 -1.56
C THR A 209 -19.39 18.69 -0.78
N LEU A 210 -18.24 18.64 -1.45
CA LEU A 210 -16.94 18.51 -0.78
C LEU A 210 -16.71 19.67 0.19
N TRP A 211 -16.94 20.91 -0.24
CA TRP A 211 -16.74 22.11 0.59
C TRP A 211 -17.57 22.06 1.87
N GLN A 212 -18.80 21.59 1.80
CA GLN A 212 -19.72 21.46 2.93
C GLN A 212 -19.53 20.16 3.73
N THR A 213 -18.68 19.24 3.25
CA THR A 213 -18.37 17.99 3.95
C THR A 213 -17.26 18.24 4.97
N ASN A 214 -17.42 17.71 6.18
CA ASN A 214 -16.37 17.80 7.18
C ASN A 214 -15.19 16.88 6.79
N LEU A 215 -13.99 17.45 6.61
CA LEU A 215 -12.77 16.69 6.30
C LEU A 215 -12.35 15.80 7.48
N LEU A 216 -12.48 16.31 8.71
CA LEU A 216 -12.06 15.59 9.91
C LEU A 216 -13.19 14.72 10.46
N ARG A 217 -12.83 13.66 11.15
CA ARG A 217 -13.76 12.84 11.93
C ARG A 217 -13.92 13.41 13.34
N ARG A 218 -15.16 13.45 13.82
CA ARG A 218 -15.47 13.88 15.19
C ARG A 218 -15.22 12.78 16.22
N THR A 219 -15.38 11.53 15.82
CA THR A 219 -15.23 10.35 16.67
C THR A 219 -14.06 9.50 16.18
N LYS A 220 -13.38 8.85 17.11
CA LYS A 220 -12.34 7.88 16.81
C LYS A 220 -12.95 6.67 16.09
N LEU A 221 -12.22 6.12 15.14
CA LEU A 221 -12.62 4.91 14.44
C LEU A 221 -12.52 3.69 15.35
N THR A 222 -13.49 2.80 15.24
CA THR A 222 -13.36 1.41 15.69
C THR A 222 -12.58 0.60 14.64
N VAL A 223 -12.07 -0.58 15.01
CA VAL A 223 -11.44 -1.49 14.06
C VAL A 223 -12.40 -1.93 12.95
N LEU A 224 -13.68 -2.15 13.27
CA LEU A 224 -14.67 -2.52 12.26
C LEU A 224 -14.99 -1.36 11.29
N ASP A 225 -14.87 -0.11 11.72
CA ASP A 225 -14.95 1.03 10.80
C ASP A 225 -13.75 1.05 9.83
N GLU A 226 -12.56 0.68 10.29
CA GLU A 226 -11.38 0.52 9.43
C GLU A 226 -11.57 -0.61 8.43
N VAL A 227 -12.14 -1.73 8.86
CA VAL A 227 -12.53 -2.85 7.98
C VAL A 227 -13.51 -2.36 6.90
N ALA A 228 -14.57 -1.64 7.29
CA ALA A 228 -15.54 -1.08 6.34
C ALA A 228 -14.89 -0.13 5.32
N ASN A 229 -13.95 0.72 5.77
CA ASN A 229 -13.18 1.59 4.89
C ASN A 229 -12.30 0.77 3.92
N GLY A 230 -11.58 -0.24 4.40
CA GLY A 230 -10.77 -1.14 3.56
C GLY A 230 -11.60 -1.89 2.52
N LEU A 231 -12.78 -2.35 2.90
CA LEU A 231 -13.70 -3.05 2.01
C LEU A 231 -14.27 -2.16 0.89
N SER A 232 -14.28 -0.84 1.05
CA SER A 232 -14.73 0.07 -0.01
C SER A 232 -13.85 -0.01 -1.27
N PHE A 233 -12.55 -0.32 -1.13
CA PHE A 233 -11.64 -0.47 -2.27
C PHE A 233 -11.92 -1.72 -3.10
N TYR A 234 -12.58 -2.71 -2.52
CA TYR A 234 -13.08 -3.86 -3.28
C TYR A 234 -14.19 -3.43 -4.24
N ASP A 235 -15.10 -2.56 -3.81
CA ASP A 235 -16.17 -2.03 -4.66
C ASP A 235 -15.62 -1.12 -5.76
N TYR A 236 -14.65 -0.26 -5.42
CA TYR A 236 -14.06 0.67 -6.39
C TYR A 236 -13.23 -0.04 -7.45
N THR A 237 -12.44 -1.05 -7.06
CA THR A 237 -11.41 -1.63 -7.93
C THR A 237 -11.40 -3.15 -7.91
N PHE A 238 -11.13 -3.80 -6.76
CA PHE A 238 -10.63 -5.18 -6.78
C PHE A 238 -11.63 -6.21 -7.29
N LEU A 239 -12.91 -6.14 -6.91
CA LEU A 239 -13.92 -7.13 -7.31
C LEU A 239 -14.06 -7.25 -8.83
N ARG A 240 -13.78 -6.18 -9.56
CA ARG A 240 -13.88 -6.15 -11.02
C ARG A 240 -12.52 -6.26 -11.71
N GLU A 241 -11.52 -5.53 -11.25
CA GLU A 241 -10.26 -5.41 -11.99
C GLU A 241 -9.30 -6.59 -11.75
N VAL A 242 -9.33 -7.26 -10.58
CA VAL A 242 -8.51 -8.46 -10.36
C VAL A 242 -8.93 -9.61 -11.31
N PRO A 243 -10.24 -9.98 -11.42
CA PRO A 243 -10.67 -10.98 -12.40
C PRO A 243 -10.38 -10.59 -13.85
N ARG A 244 -10.59 -9.32 -14.21
CA ARG A 244 -10.32 -8.82 -15.56
C ARG A 244 -8.85 -8.90 -15.95
N LEU A 245 -7.94 -8.61 -14.98
CA LEU A 245 -6.50 -8.74 -15.22
C LEU A 245 -6.11 -10.18 -15.53
N HIS A 246 -6.63 -11.16 -14.77
CA HIS A 246 -6.39 -12.56 -15.06
C HIS A 246 -6.92 -12.97 -16.43
N CYS A 247 -8.15 -12.59 -16.79
CA CYS A 247 -8.72 -12.85 -18.11
C CYS A 247 -7.88 -12.23 -19.25
N SER A 248 -7.40 -11.01 -19.05
CA SER A 248 -6.53 -10.34 -20.02
C SER A 248 -5.17 -11.05 -20.21
N LEU A 249 -4.60 -11.59 -19.15
CA LEU A 249 -3.37 -12.38 -19.21
C LEU A 249 -3.58 -13.73 -19.89
N GLU A 250 -4.71 -14.40 -19.61
CA GLU A 250 -5.11 -15.62 -20.30
C GLU A 250 -5.19 -15.42 -21.83
N ASP A 251 -5.88 -14.35 -22.25
CA ASP A 251 -6.04 -14.03 -23.67
C ASP A 251 -4.67 -13.81 -24.34
N ARG A 252 -3.77 -13.06 -23.71
CA ARG A 252 -2.42 -12.81 -24.26
C ARG A 252 -1.56 -14.07 -24.37
N LEU A 253 -1.58 -14.91 -23.31
CA LEU A 253 -0.84 -16.17 -23.31
C LEU A 253 -1.40 -17.16 -24.34
N ALA A 254 -2.69 -17.10 -24.64
CA ALA A 254 -3.32 -17.89 -25.69
C ALA A 254 -2.93 -17.40 -27.10
N GLU A 255 -2.89 -16.10 -27.33
CA GLU A 255 -2.45 -15.49 -28.60
C GLU A 255 -0.99 -15.87 -28.92
N GLU A 256 -0.12 -15.94 -27.94
CA GLU A 256 1.29 -16.28 -28.12
C GLU A 256 1.52 -17.78 -28.40
N GLY A 257 0.59 -18.66 -28.05
CA GLY A 257 0.65 -20.11 -28.29
C GLY A 257 0.32 -20.57 -29.72
N GLY A 258 -0.08 -19.68 -30.60
CA GLY A 258 -0.20 -19.91 -32.06
C GLY A 258 -1.44 -20.66 -32.53
N SER A 259 -2.37 -21.10 -31.68
CA SER A 259 -3.61 -21.74 -32.08
C SER A 259 -4.81 -21.21 -31.30
N ALA A 260 -5.74 -20.57 -32.04
CA ALA A 260 -7.03 -20.15 -31.47
C ALA A 260 -7.89 -21.36 -31.01
N ALA A 261 -7.59 -22.56 -31.52
CA ALA A 261 -8.26 -23.81 -31.13
C ALA A 261 -7.76 -24.32 -29.77
N ASP A 262 -6.45 -24.22 -29.49
CA ASP A 262 -5.86 -24.62 -28.20
C ASP A 262 -6.25 -23.67 -27.06
N ALA A 263 -6.61 -22.44 -27.38
CA ALA A 263 -7.15 -21.46 -26.44
C ALA A 263 -8.57 -21.78 -25.95
N GLN A 264 -9.29 -22.65 -26.63
CA GLN A 264 -10.68 -23.04 -26.29
C GLN A 264 -10.71 -24.10 -25.18
N ASP A 265 -9.72 -25.00 -25.13
CA ASP A 265 -9.65 -26.16 -24.24
C ASP A 265 -8.56 -26.00 -23.16
N ALA A 266 -7.75 -24.92 -23.18
CA ALA A 266 -6.72 -24.73 -22.19
C ALA A 266 -7.33 -24.52 -20.78
N PRO A 267 -6.85 -25.24 -19.76
CA PRO A 267 -7.26 -24.99 -18.38
C PRO A 267 -7.00 -23.52 -18.06
N GLY A 268 -7.94 -22.88 -17.37
CA GLY A 268 -7.81 -21.47 -16.98
C GLY A 268 -6.49 -21.21 -16.21
N LEU A 269 -5.94 -20.04 -16.40
CA LEU A 269 -4.70 -19.63 -15.72
C LEU A 269 -4.86 -19.76 -14.20
N ALA A 270 -3.86 -20.32 -13.52
CA ALA A 270 -3.88 -20.35 -12.06
C ALA A 270 -3.91 -18.94 -11.46
N THR A 271 -4.69 -18.77 -10.39
CA THR A 271 -4.81 -17.48 -9.70
C THR A 271 -3.54 -17.17 -8.93
N PHE A 272 -2.76 -16.22 -9.42
CA PHE A 272 -1.49 -15.80 -8.83
C PHE A 272 -1.56 -14.41 -8.16
N LEU A 273 -2.48 -13.54 -8.58
CA LEU A 273 -2.71 -12.25 -7.95
C LEU A 273 -3.81 -12.41 -6.88
N LYS A 274 -3.43 -12.36 -5.60
CA LYS A 274 -4.31 -12.59 -4.46
C LYS A 274 -4.22 -11.43 -3.47
N MET A 275 -5.39 -10.92 -3.07
CA MET A 275 -5.45 -9.86 -2.06
C MET A 275 -5.23 -10.41 -0.66
N GLY A 276 -4.46 -9.69 0.15
CA GLY A 276 -4.33 -9.90 1.58
C GLY A 276 -4.83 -8.71 2.40
N SER A 277 -5.03 -8.90 3.68
CA SER A 277 -5.43 -7.83 4.61
C SER A 277 -4.88 -8.09 6.01
N TRP A 278 -4.46 -7.00 6.66
CA TRP A 278 -4.16 -6.97 8.11
C TRP A 278 -5.29 -6.33 8.92
N ILE A 279 -6.24 -5.69 8.23
CA ILE A 279 -7.28 -4.89 8.88
C ILE A 279 -8.25 -5.83 9.62
N GLY A 280 -8.20 -5.80 10.94
CA GLY A 280 -8.97 -6.71 11.81
C GLY A 280 -8.22 -7.98 12.24
N GLY A 281 -6.94 -8.16 11.79
CA GLY A 281 -6.07 -9.27 12.18
C GLY A 281 -4.76 -8.85 12.88
N ASP A 282 -4.35 -7.60 12.71
CA ASP A 282 -3.14 -7.03 13.28
C ASP A 282 -3.36 -6.56 14.73
N ARG A 283 -2.80 -7.30 15.69
CA ARG A 283 -2.90 -7.06 17.13
C ARG A 283 -1.68 -6.35 17.71
N ASP A 284 -0.57 -6.29 16.98
CA ASP A 284 0.65 -5.67 17.47
C ASP A 284 0.41 -4.25 17.95
N GLY A 285 0.43 -4.07 19.29
CA GLY A 285 0.14 -2.81 19.96
C GLY A 285 -1.26 -2.23 19.68
N ASN A 286 -2.25 -3.04 19.24
CA ASN A 286 -3.65 -2.64 19.10
C ASN A 286 -4.56 -3.55 19.94
N PRO A 287 -4.86 -3.18 21.21
CA PRO A 287 -5.66 -4.00 22.11
C PRO A 287 -7.13 -4.13 21.69
N PHE A 288 -7.56 -3.36 20.69
CA PHE A 288 -8.94 -3.38 20.19
C PHE A 288 -9.18 -4.45 19.13
N VAL A 289 -8.15 -5.12 18.64
CA VAL A 289 -8.28 -6.28 17.73
C VAL A 289 -8.45 -7.55 18.57
N THR A 290 -9.70 -7.89 18.84
CA THR A 290 -10.10 -9.05 19.66
C THR A 290 -10.60 -10.21 18.77
N ALA A 291 -10.85 -11.37 19.38
CA ALA A 291 -11.47 -12.51 18.69
C ALA A 291 -12.83 -12.14 18.04
N ASP A 292 -13.65 -11.34 18.71
CA ASP A 292 -14.95 -10.90 18.17
C ASP A 292 -14.80 -9.93 17.02
N VAL A 293 -13.81 -9.01 17.08
CA VAL A 293 -13.48 -8.12 15.98
C VAL A 293 -13.01 -8.93 14.78
N MET A 294 -12.19 -9.95 14.97
CA MET A 294 -11.74 -10.83 13.88
C MET A 294 -12.92 -11.60 13.25
N ARG A 295 -13.83 -12.16 14.05
CA ARG A 295 -15.08 -12.78 13.55
C ARG A 295 -15.92 -11.77 12.75
N GLY A 296 -16.09 -10.56 13.30
CA GLY A 296 -16.81 -9.46 12.62
C GLY A 296 -16.17 -9.07 11.29
N THR A 297 -14.84 -9.00 11.23
CA THR A 297 -14.08 -8.74 10.01
C THR A 297 -14.36 -9.77 8.93
N LEU A 298 -14.24 -11.07 9.26
CA LEU A 298 -14.49 -12.16 8.33
C LEU A 298 -15.95 -12.18 7.87
N GLN A 299 -16.90 -11.88 8.76
CA GLN A 299 -18.30 -11.73 8.42
C GLN A 299 -18.53 -10.60 7.40
N MET A 300 -17.88 -9.44 7.60
CA MET A 300 -17.99 -8.31 6.68
C MET A 300 -17.36 -8.61 5.31
N GLN A 301 -16.22 -9.27 5.28
CA GLN A 301 -15.55 -9.72 4.06
C GLN A 301 -16.43 -10.70 3.28
N SER A 302 -16.93 -11.75 3.94
CA SER A 302 -17.82 -12.74 3.32
C SER A 302 -19.12 -12.10 2.81
N THR A 303 -19.71 -11.18 3.61
CA THR A 303 -20.90 -10.43 3.19
C THR A 303 -20.66 -9.67 1.89
N ARG A 304 -19.49 -9.03 1.75
CA ARG A 304 -19.16 -8.24 0.56
C ARG A 304 -19.08 -9.10 -0.69
N VAL A 305 -18.36 -10.21 -0.64
CA VAL A 305 -18.14 -11.07 -1.80
C VAL A 305 -19.39 -11.83 -2.21
N LEU A 306 -20.15 -12.36 -1.25
CA LEU A 306 -21.37 -13.10 -1.57
C LEU A 306 -22.45 -12.20 -2.16
N ARG A 307 -22.58 -10.97 -1.65
CA ARG A 307 -23.51 -9.98 -2.25
C ARG A 307 -23.09 -9.61 -3.67
N PHE A 308 -21.79 -9.50 -3.93
CA PHE A 308 -21.29 -9.29 -5.29
C PHE A 308 -21.64 -10.46 -6.21
N TYR A 309 -21.39 -11.71 -5.80
CA TYR A 309 -21.73 -12.86 -6.62
C TYR A 309 -23.23 -12.99 -6.88
N LEU A 310 -24.07 -12.75 -5.88
CA LEU A 310 -25.53 -12.76 -6.05
C LEU A 310 -26.00 -11.70 -7.04
N ALA A 311 -25.41 -10.50 -7.01
CA ALA A 311 -25.71 -9.44 -7.97
C ALA A 311 -25.29 -9.85 -9.39
N GLU A 312 -24.08 -10.38 -9.57
CA GLU A 312 -23.59 -10.83 -10.87
C GLU A 312 -24.40 -12.01 -11.44
N LEU A 313 -24.82 -12.97 -10.57
CA LEU A 313 -25.70 -14.07 -10.98
C LEU A 313 -27.08 -13.57 -11.41
N HIS A 314 -27.61 -12.56 -10.77
CA HIS A 314 -28.90 -11.97 -11.17
C HIS A 314 -28.85 -11.38 -12.57
N GLU A 315 -27.81 -10.58 -12.85
CA GLU A 315 -27.59 -10.00 -14.19
C GLU A 315 -27.31 -11.09 -15.22
N LEU A 316 -26.50 -12.10 -14.87
CA LEU A 316 -26.22 -13.25 -15.74
C LEU A 316 -27.50 -14.02 -16.11
N GLY A 317 -28.42 -14.16 -15.17
CA GLY A 317 -29.72 -14.79 -15.44
C GLY A 317 -30.56 -14.03 -16.44
N GLY A 318 -30.41 -12.69 -16.52
CA GLY A 318 -31.01 -11.86 -17.57
C GLY A 318 -30.35 -12.05 -18.95
N GLU A 319 -29.02 -12.15 -18.97
CA GLU A 319 -28.23 -12.32 -20.21
C GLU A 319 -28.41 -13.73 -20.83
N LEU A 320 -28.62 -14.78 -20.01
CA LEU A 320 -28.68 -16.18 -20.46
C LEU A 320 -30.12 -16.70 -20.64
N SER A 321 -31.05 -15.89 -21.12
CA SER A 321 -32.40 -16.33 -21.49
C SER A 321 -32.42 -17.03 -22.85
N LEU A 322 -31.57 -18.05 -23.00
CA LEU A 322 -31.39 -18.81 -24.21
C LEU A 322 -32.45 -19.93 -24.32
N ALA A 323 -33.16 -19.96 -25.41
CA ALA A 323 -34.27 -20.91 -25.63
C ALA A 323 -33.80 -22.23 -26.22
N THR A 324 -34.36 -23.36 -25.73
CA THR A 324 -33.97 -24.71 -26.13
C THR A 324 -34.25 -25.05 -27.62
N HIS A 325 -35.13 -24.30 -28.30
CA HIS A 325 -35.37 -24.46 -29.72
C HIS A 325 -34.43 -23.70 -30.63
N LEU A 326 -33.53 -22.86 -30.03
CA LEU A 326 -32.55 -22.05 -30.77
C LEU A 326 -31.12 -22.41 -30.38
N ALA A 327 -30.89 -22.96 -29.22
CA ALA A 327 -29.58 -23.30 -28.67
C ALA A 327 -29.56 -24.74 -28.14
N ASP A 328 -28.61 -25.52 -28.56
CA ASP A 328 -28.40 -26.86 -27.99
C ASP A 328 -27.87 -26.75 -26.56
N VAL A 329 -28.27 -27.70 -25.74
CA VAL A 329 -27.97 -27.69 -24.31
C VAL A 329 -27.32 -28.99 -23.91
N SER A 330 -26.17 -28.95 -23.25
CA SER A 330 -25.48 -30.15 -22.79
C SER A 330 -26.30 -30.94 -21.78
N PRO A 331 -26.13 -32.27 -21.71
CA PRO A 331 -26.80 -33.09 -20.69
C PRO A 331 -26.57 -32.62 -19.27
N GLU A 332 -25.34 -32.18 -18.96
CA GLU A 332 -24.92 -31.68 -17.65
C GLU A 332 -25.66 -30.38 -17.26
N LEU A 333 -25.79 -29.45 -18.23
CA LEU A 333 -26.56 -28.21 -17.99
C LEU A 333 -28.05 -28.53 -17.81
N ARG A 334 -28.57 -29.45 -18.56
CA ARG A 334 -29.98 -29.89 -18.44
C ARG A 334 -30.24 -30.51 -17.05
N ALA A 335 -29.31 -31.33 -16.58
CA ALA A 335 -29.36 -31.89 -15.24
C ALA A 335 -29.29 -30.80 -14.12
N LEU A 336 -28.39 -29.81 -14.29
CA LEU A 336 -28.27 -28.65 -13.38
C LEU A 336 -29.57 -27.83 -13.38
N ALA A 337 -30.15 -27.56 -14.54
CA ALA A 337 -31.42 -26.85 -14.66
C ALA A 337 -32.59 -27.57 -13.97
N GLN A 338 -32.64 -28.90 -14.09
CA GLN A 338 -33.67 -29.70 -13.41
C GLN A 338 -33.60 -29.70 -11.89
N GLN A 339 -32.43 -29.40 -11.32
CA GLN A 339 -32.25 -29.25 -9.87
C GLN A 339 -32.69 -27.86 -9.36
N SER A 340 -33.04 -26.95 -10.24
CA SER A 340 -33.48 -25.61 -9.87
C SER A 340 -34.80 -25.63 -9.13
N PRO A 341 -34.96 -24.98 -8.00
CA PRO A 341 -36.21 -24.89 -7.28
C PRO A 341 -37.22 -23.89 -7.90
N ASP A 342 -36.90 -23.32 -9.07
CA ASP A 342 -37.72 -22.32 -9.75
C ASP A 342 -38.88 -23.00 -10.52
N PRO A 343 -40.14 -22.89 -10.07
CA PRO A 343 -41.28 -23.52 -10.68
C PRO A 343 -41.90 -22.73 -11.83
N SER A 344 -41.28 -21.62 -12.25
CA SER A 344 -41.86 -20.71 -13.24
C SER A 344 -42.03 -21.36 -14.62
N PRO A 345 -43.28 -21.49 -15.12
CA PRO A 345 -43.51 -22.05 -16.47
C PRO A 345 -42.88 -21.23 -17.58
N HIS A 346 -42.61 -19.94 -17.34
CA HIS A 346 -41.94 -19.04 -18.29
C HIS A 346 -40.49 -19.40 -18.51
N ARG A 347 -39.88 -20.17 -17.63
CA ARG A 347 -38.46 -20.58 -17.73
C ARG A 347 -38.28 -22.03 -18.20
N SER A 348 -39.37 -22.77 -18.44
CA SER A 348 -39.30 -24.16 -18.83
C SER A 348 -38.54 -24.39 -20.15
N GLY A 349 -38.54 -23.40 -21.04
CA GLY A 349 -37.77 -23.39 -22.30
C GLY A 349 -36.41 -22.69 -22.24
N GLU A 350 -35.97 -22.20 -21.06
CA GLU A 350 -34.74 -21.42 -20.84
C GLU A 350 -33.78 -22.09 -19.84
N PRO A 351 -33.17 -23.23 -20.18
CA PRO A 351 -32.43 -24.09 -19.24
C PRO A 351 -31.21 -23.36 -18.62
N TYR A 352 -30.54 -22.49 -19.35
CA TYR A 352 -29.45 -21.68 -18.80
C TYR A 352 -29.95 -20.78 -17.65
N ARG A 353 -31.04 -20.06 -17.90
CA ARG A 353 -31.62 -19.15 -16.90
C ARG A 353 -32.16 -19.91 -15.71
N LEU A 354 -32.72 -21.11 -15.95
CA LEU A 354 -33.23 -22.00 -14.89
C LEU A 354 -32.07 -22.50 -14.02
N ALA A 355 -30.94 -22.90 -14.63
CA ALA A 355 -29.74 -23.31 -13.92
C ALA A 355 -29.18 -22.15 -13.08
N VAL A 356 -29.10 -20.94 -13.65
CA VAL A 356 -28.64 -19.73 -12.89
C VAL A 356 -29.58 -19.42 -11.72
N SER A 357 -30.91 -19.61 -11.87
CA SER A 357 -31.83 -19.48 -10.73
C SER A 357 -31.55 -20.51 -9.63
N GLY A 358 -31.20 -21.73 -9.97
CA GLY A 358 -30.78 -22.77 -9.03
C GLY A 358 -29.46 -22.43 -8.32
N ILE A 359 -28.46 -21.99 -9.08
CA ILE A 359 -27.17 -21.50 -8.54
C ILE A 359 -27.38 -20.32 -7.58
N TYR A 360 -28.24 -19.37 -7.94
CA TYR A 360 -28.60 -18.24 -7.09
C TYR A 360 -29.25 -18.71 -5.77
N ALA A 361 -30.19 -19.66 -5.85
CA ALA A 361 -30.86 -20.17 -4.66
C ALA A 361 -29.89 -20.91 -3.72
N ARG A 362 -28.97 -21.73 -4.26
CA ARG A 362 -27.90 -22.38 -3.47
C ARG A 362 -26.96 -21.36 -2.81
N LEU A 363 -26.57 -20.33 -3.54
CA LEU A 363 -25.68 -19.29 -2.99
C LEU A 363 -26.39 -18.41 -1.94
N ALA A 364 -27.69 -18.15 -2.13
CA ALA A 364 -28.51 -17.45 -1.13
C ALA A 364 -28.67 -18.30 0.15
N ALA A 365 -28.83 -19.62 0.03
CA ALA A 365 -28.82 -20.55 1.17
C ALA A 365 -27.45 -20.54 1.89
N THR A 366 -26.35 -20.47 1.13
CA THR A 366 -25.01 -20.34 1.69
C THR A 366 -24.86 -19.03 2.48
N ALA A 367 -25.33 -17.92 1.91
CA ALA A 367 -25.35 -16.62 2.58
C ALA A 367 -26.15 -16.67 3.90
N LEU A 368 -27.33 -17.29 3.88
CA LEU A 368 -28.16 -17.45 5.05
C LEU A 368 -27.48 -18.31 6.15
N LYS A 369 -26.82 -19.42 5.77
CA LYS A 369 -26.03 -20.25 6.70
C LYS A 369 -24.91 -19.44 7.37
N LEU A 370 -24.32 -18.46 6.66
CA LEU A 370 -23.33 -17.52 7.16
C LEU A 370 -23.96 -16.27 7.82
N LYS A 371 -25.26 -16.25 8.07
CA LYS A 371 -26.01 -15.13 8.68
C LYS A 371 -25.94 -13.84 7.88
N ILE A 372 -25.91 -13.96 6.56
CA ILE A 372 -25.84 -12.84 5.61
C ILE A 372 -27.20 -12.67 4.96
N GLU A 373 -27.78 -11.47 5.09
CA GLU A 373 -29.01 -11.11 4.41
C GLU A 373 -28.74 -10.85 2.93
N THR A 374 -29.59 -11.38 2.07
CA THR A 374 -29.56 -11.19 0.63
C THR A 374 -30.42 -10.00 0.22
N SER A 375 -29.95 -9.22 -0.76
CA SER A 375 -30.70 -8.05 -1.25
C SER A 375 -31.97 -8.43 -2.01
N ARG A 376 -32.01 -9.64 -2.56
CA ARG A 376 -33.15 -10.21 -3.28
C ARG A 376 -33.41 -11.62 -2.77
N PRO A 377 -34.67 -11.99 -2.45
CA PRO A 377 -34.96 -13.34 -2.05
C PRO A 377 -34.73 -14.32 -3.20
N PRO A 378 -34.27 -15.56 -2.93
CA PRO A 378 -34.17 -16.61 -3.95
C PRO A 378 -35.57 -17.07 -4.36
N VAL A 379 -35.65 -17.67 -5.54
CA VAL A 379 -36.87 -18.37 -5.99
C VAL A 379 -36.77 -19.81 -5.48
N GLY A 380 -37.58 -20.14 -4.47
CA GLY A 380 -37.57 -21.45 -3.83
C GLY A 380 -36.42 -21.67 -2.85
N HIS A 381 -36.28 -22.90 -2.37
CA HIS A 381 -35.28 -23.32 -1.40
C HIS A 381 -34.31 -24.30 -2.06
N ALA A 382 -33.00 -24.13 -1.78
CA ALA A 382 -31.97 -25.05 -2.26
C ALA A 382 -30.95 -25.33 -1.13
N GLU A 383 -30.19 -26.41 -1.27
CA GLU A 383 -29.11 -26.76 -0.37
C GLU A 383 -27.94 -25.80 -0.54
N ALA A 384 -27.33 -25.36 0.58
CA ALA A 384 -26.20 -24.47 0.59
C ALA A 384 -24.96 -25.13 -0.04
N TYR A 385 -24.11 -24.34 -0.69
CA TYR A 385 -22.79 -24.80 -1.15
C TYR A 385 -21.91 -25.17 0.04
N ALA A 386 -21.18 -26.28 -0.07
CA ALA A 386 -20.16 -26.67 0.90
C ALA A 386 -18.94 -25.74 0.86
N GLY A 387 -18.65 -25.17 -0.32
CA GLY A 387 -17.54 -24.22 -0.50
C GLY A 387 -17.52 -23.63 -1.91
N PRO A 388 -16.58 -22.69 -2.18
CA PRO A 388 -16.50 -22.01 -3.48
C PRO A 388 -16.23 -22.95 -4.65
N ALA A 389 -15.56 -24.09 -4.42
CA ALA A 389 -15.28 -25.06 -5.47
C ALA A 389 -16.55 -25.72 -6.06
N GLU A 390 -17.62 -25.85 -5.26
CA GLU A 390 -18.90 -26.31 -5.81
C GLU A 390 -19.57 -25.27 -6.70
N LEU A 391 -19.56 -24.01 -6.27
CA LEU A 391 -20.06 -22.90 -7.10
C LEU A 391 -19.28 -22.80 -8.41
N ALA A 392 -17.94 -22.93 -8.35
CA ALA A 392 -17.10 -22.91 -9.55
C ALA A 392 -17.50 -24.04 -10.53
N ARG A 393 -17.73 -25.27 -10.04
CA ARG A 393 -18.19 -26.39 -10.88
C ARG A 393 -19.53 -26.13 -11.58
N ASP A 394 -20.50 -25.56 -10.86
CA ASP A 394 -21.80 -25.24 -11.47
C ASP A 394 -21.65 -24.16 -12.56
N LEU A 395 -20.77 -23.16 -12.35
CA LEU A 395 -20.44 -22.14 -13.36
C LEU A 395 -19.66 -22.74 -14.54
N ASP A 396 -18.81 -23.74 -14.31
CA ASP A 396 -18.10 -24.48 -15.35
C ASP A 396 -19.04 -25.26 -16.26
N VAL A 397 -20.13 -25.84 -15.72
CA VAL A 397 -21.18 -26.49 -16.52
C VAL A 397 -21.85 -25.50 -17.47
N LEU A 398 -22.16 -24.28 -17.01
CA LEU A 398 -22.68 -23.22 -17.89
C LEU A 398 -21.70 -22.89 -19.01
N HIS A 399 -20.43 -22.71 -18.65
CA HIS A 399 -19.37 -22.38 -19.61
C HIS A 399 -19.19 -23.48 -20.66
N ALA A 400 -19.02 -24.74 -20.24
CA ALA A 400 -18.82 -25.88 -21.12
C ALA A 400 -19.98 -26.06 -22.09
N SER A 401 -21.22 -25.91 -21.62
CA SER A 401 -22.40 -26.00 -22.48
C SER A 401 -22.45 -24.87 -23.52
N LEU A 402 -22.08 -23.63 -23.15
CA LEU A 402 -22.00 -22.52 -24.11
C LEU A 402 -20.91 -22.74 -25.17
N VAL A 403 -19.76 -23.26 -24.79
CA VAL A 403 -18.65 -23.59 -25.69
C VAL A 403 -19.08 -24.67 -26.68
N ALA A 404 -19.69 -25.77 -26.20
CA ALA A 404 -20.18 -26.88 -26.99
C ALA A 404 -21.26 -26.43 -28.02
N ASN A 405 -22.00 -25.38 -27.68
CA ASN A 405 -23.01 -24.76 -28.55
C ASN A 405 -22.45 -23.63 -29.44
N ASN A 406 -21.17 -23.57 -29.70
CA ASN A 406 -20.50 -22.50 -30.46
C ASN A 406 -20.77 -21.07 -29.96
N SER A 407 -21.10 -20.92 -28.67
CA SER A 407 -21.45 -19.65 -28.01
C SER A 407 -20.33 -19.12 -27.12
N LEU A 408 -19.07 -19.38 -27.49
CA LEU A 408 -17.89 -18.94 -26.76
C LEU A 408 -17.88 -17.41 -26.46
N VAL A 409 -18.40 -16.62 -27.41
CA VAL A 409 -18.50 -15.17 -27.23
C VAL A 409 -19.37 -14.79 -26.05
N ILE A 410 -20.43 -15.53 -25.77
CA ILE A 410 -21.30 -15.35 -24.58
C ILE A 410 -20.57 -15.84 -23.33
N ALA A 411 -19.91 -17.00 -23.40
CA ALA A 411 -19.15 -17.56 -22.28
C ALA A 411 -18.01 -16.64 -21.82
N ARG A 412 -17.39 -15.87 -22.72
CA ARG A 412 -16.32 -14.88 -22.44
C ARG A 412 -16.82 -13.57 -21.81
N GLY A 413 -18.13 -13.38 -21.68
CA GLY A 413 -18.75 -12.22 -21.07
C GLY A 413 -18.71 -12.25 -19.51
N ARG A 414 -19.82 -11.88 -18.89
CA ARG A 414 -20.03 -11.84 -17.43
C ARG A 414 -19.69 -13.18 -16.75
N LEU A 415 -20.07 -14.29 -17.36
CA LEU A 415 -19.81 -15.63 -16.83
C LEU A 415 -18.30 -15.86 -16.58
N ARG A 416 -17.43 -15.51 -17.55
CA ARG A 416 -15.98 -15.65 -17.39
C ARG A 416 -15.45 -14.83 -16.23
N HIS A 417 -15.90 -13.57 -16.11
CA HIS A 417 -15.48 -12.71 -15.02
C HIS A 417 -15.96 -13.21 -13.65
N LEU A 418 -17.19 -13.72 -13.58
CA LEU A 418 -17.72 -14.29 -12.34
C LEU A 418 -16.98 -15.58 -11.93
N ARG A 419 -16.72 -16.49 -12.87
CA ARG A 419 -15.90 -17.68 -12.62
C ARG A 419 -14.53 -17.29 -12.04
N ARG A 420 -13.86 -16.35 -12.69
CA ARG A 420 -12.56 -15.86 -12.26
C ARG A 420 -12.62 -15.14 -10.90
N ALA A 421 -13.70 -14.42 -10.61
CA ALA A 421 -13.91 -13.80 -9.31
C ALA A 421 -14.05 -14.84 -8.18
N VAL A 422 -14.76 -15.95 -8.45
CA VAL A 422 -14.87 -17.06 -7.48
C VAL A 422 -13.51 -17.69 -7.19
N ASP A 423 -12.65 -17.86 -8.21
CA ASP A 423 -11.28 -18.36 -8.04
C ASP A 423 -10.39 -17.37 -7.24
N CYS A 424 -10.55 -16.06 -7.46
CA CYS A 424 -9.74 -15.04 -6.81
C CYS A 424 -10.12 -14.81 -5.34
N PHE A 425 -11.42 -14.84 -5.02
CA PHE A 425 -11.94 -14.35 -3.75
C PHE A 425 -12.61 -15.43 -2.87
N GLY A 426 -12.91 -16.60 -3.41
CA GLY A 426 -13.63 -17.63 -2.67
C GLY A 426 -14.92 -17.12 -2.02
N PHE A 427 -15.22 -17.56 -0.80
CA PHE A 427 -16.30 -17.01 0.04
C PHE A 427 -15.80 -16.11 1.16
N HIS A 428 -14.48 -15.92 1.25
CA HIS A 428 -13.81 -15.14 2.30
C HIS A 428 -13.28 -13.77 1.82
N LEU A 429 -13.35 -13.46 0.54
CA LEU A 429 -12.92 -12.24 -0.15
C LEU A 429 -11.39 -12.04 -0.19
N ALA A 430 -10.72 -12.03 0.95
CA ALA A 430 -9.29 -11.82 1.07
C ALA A 430 -8.72 -12.64 2.23
N ALA A 431 -7.45 -13.04 2.10
CA ALA A 431 -6.72 -13.63 3.19
C ALA A 431 -6.49 -12.61 4.31
N LEU A 432 -6.88 -12.96 5.54
CA LEU A 432 -6.61 -12.15 6.73
C LEU A 432 -5.36 -12.68 7.43
N ASP A 433 -4.32 -11.87 7.53
CA ASP A 433 -3.13 -12.21 8.30
C ASP A 433 -3.34 -11.85 9.77
N MET A 434 -3.01 -12.76 10.65
CA MET A 434 -2.84 -12.47 12.08
C MET A 434 -1.44 -11.93 12.32
N ARG A 435 -1.31 -10.90 13.17
CA ARG A 435 0.00 -10.42 13.64
C ARG A 435 -0.04 -10.10 15.13
N GLN A 436 1.02 -10.45 15.83
CA GLN A 436 1.26 -10.10 17.24
C GLN A 436 2.74 -9.98 17.55
N ASN A 437 3.07 -9.25 18.61
CA ASN A 437 4.42 -9.05 19.10
C ASN A 437 4.96 -10.30 19.83
N SER A 438 6.23 -10.66 19.57
CA SER A 438 6.91 -11.82 20.20
C SER A 438 6.84 -11.80 21.72
N ALA A 439 7.01 -10.63 22.36
CA ALA A 439 6.95 -10.51 23.80
C ALA A 439 5.58 -10.88 24.41
N VAL A 440 4.48 -10.76 23.63
CA VAL A 440 3.15 -11.21 24.07
C VAL A 440 3.07 -12.74 24.02
N HIS A 441 3.63 -13.35 22.98
CA HIS A 441 3.71 -14.80 22.86
C HIS A 441 4.56 -15.39 23.99
N GLU A 442 5.75 -14.82 24.24
CA GLU A 442 6.65 -15.21 25.35
C GLU A 442 5.90 -15.19 26.70
N ARG A 443 5.20 -14.09 27.04
CA ARG A 443 4.45 -14.00 28.29
C ARG A 443 3.33 -15.03 28.38
N THR A 444 2.62 -15.25 27.27
CA THR A 444 1.55 -16.24 27.19
C THR A 444 2.09 -17.65 27.41
N ILE A 445 3.16 -18.04 26.72
CA ILE A 445 3.83 -19.32 26.87
C ILE A 445 4.38 -19.50 28.29
N ALA A 446 4.98 -18.47 28.88
CA ALA A 446 5.51 -18.52 30.23
C ALA A 446 4.40 -18.84 31.24
N GLU A 447 3.24 -18.21 31.14
CA GLU A 447 2.09 -18.50 32.01
C GLU A 447 1.55 -19.93 31.81
N LEU A 448 1.49 -20.39 30.57
CA LEU A 448 1.05 -21.78 30.28
C LEU A 448 2.01 -22.80 30.85
N PHE A 449 3.33 -22.61 30.74
CA PHE A 449 4.30 -23.52 31.33
C PHE A 449 4.29 -23.46 32.85
N GLU A 450 4.19 -22.28 33.46
CA GLU A 450 4.09 -22.18 34.94
C GLU A 450 2.85 -22.89 35.46
N ALA A 451 1.72 -22.81 34.76
CA ALA A 451 0.48 -23.55 35.13
C ALA A 451 0.61 -25.06 34.98
N ALA A 452 1.31 -25.51 33.93
CA ALA A 452 1.44 -26.96 33.61
C ALA A 452 2.56 -27.64 34.42
N ALA A 453 3.63 -26.90 34.78
CA ALA A 453 4.80 -27.36 35.49
C ALA A 453 5.36 -26.22 36.37
N PRO A 454 4.79 -25.98 37.58
CA PRO A 454 5.18 -24.89 38.44
C PRO A 454 6.68 -24.84 38.75
N GLY A 455 7.25 -23.63 38.66
CA GLY A 455 8.68 -23.39 38.80
C GLY A 455 9.46 -23.44 37.49
N THR A 456 8.80 -23.48 36.35
CA THR A 456 9.43 -23.45 35.02
C THR A 456 9.83 -22.03 34.61
N ASN A 457 10.40 -21.21 35.32
CA ASN A 457 10.76 -19.82 34.98
C ASN A 457 11.18 -19.61 33.52
N TYR A 458 10.23 -19.81 32.57
CA TYR A 458 10.45 -19.84 31.12
C TYR A 458 11.22 -18.63 30.59
N ARG A 459 10.88 -17.43 31.06
CA ARG A 459 11.51 -16.17 30.63
C ARG A 459 12.97 -16.03 31.05
N GLU A 460 13.41 -16.75 32.05
CA GLU A 460 14.80 -16.74 32.55
C GLU A 460 15.68 -17.79 31.86
N LEU A 461 15.05 -18.65 31.01
CA LEU A 461 15.80 -19.68 30.29
C LEU A 461 16.63 -19.07 29.14
N PRO A 462 17.87 -19.54 28.93
CA PRO A 462 18.62 -19.21 27.73
C PRO A 462 17.95 -19.83 26.49
N GLU A 463 18.23 -19.24 25.30
CA GLU A 463 17.59 -19.56 24.04
C GLU A 463 17.58 -21.06 23.72
N ASP A 464 18.71 -21.75 23.82
CA ASP A 464 18.82 -23.20 23.57
C ASP A 464 17.89 -24.01 24.48
N SER A 465 17.72 -23.60 25.73
CA SER A 465 16.84 -24.26 26.70
C SER A 465 15.35 -24.01 26.36
N ARG A 466 15.01 -22.81 25.91
CA ARG A 466 13.68 -22.48 25.39
C ARG A 466 13.35 -23.35 24.17
N ILE A 467 14.25 -23.42 23.19
CA ILE A 467 14.12 -24.25 21.99
C ILE A 467 13.90 -25.73 22.38
N ALA A 468 14.72 -26.27 23.26
CA ALA A 468 14.60 -27.67 23.70
C ALA A 468 13.27 -27.96 24.41
N LEU A 469 12.77 -27.01 25.22
CA LEU A 469 11.50 -27.13 25.94
C LEU A 469 10.32 -27.08 24.96
N LEU A 470 10.31 -26.12 24.05
CA LEU A 470 9.25 -25.92 23.05
C LEU A 470 9.21 -27.09 22.05
N SER A 471 10.38 -27.56 21.57
CA SER A 471 10.48 -28.72 20.67
C SER A 471 9.90 -29.99 21.31
N ARG A 472 10.20 -30.21 22.61
CA ARG A 472 9.62 -31.32 23.36
C ARG A 472 8.10 -31.18 23.46
N GLU A 473 7.58 -29.97 23.73
CA GLU A 473 6.15 -29.71 23.85
C GLU A 473 5.42 -29.89 22.51
N LEU A 474 6.02 -29.51 21.38
CA LEU A 474 5.44 -29.72 20.06
C LEU A 474 5.25 -31.21 19.71
N ASN A 475 6.11 -32.09 20.22
CA ASN A 475 5.99 -33.54 20.03
C ASN A 475 4.96 -34.20 20.97
N THR A 476 4.30 -33.43 21.84
CA THR A 476 3.36 -33.93 22.82
C THR A 476 1.92 -33.68 22.36
N ALA A 477 1.08 -34.70 22.34
CA ALA A 477 -0.32 -34.57 21.89
C ALA A 477 -1.22 -33.81 22.88
N ARG A 478 -0.84 -33.73 24.16
CA ARG A 478 -1.62 -33.03 25.19
C ARG A 478 -1.52 -31.50 25.02
N PRO A 479 -2.59 -30.73 25.27
CA PRO A 479 -2.51 -29.30 25.40
C PRO A 479 -1.82 -28.86 26.70
N LEU A 480 -1.17 -27.70 26.72
CA LEU A 480 -0.67 -27.04 27.94
C LEU A 480 -1.78 -26.32 28.67
N ALA A 481 -2.67 -25.65 27.94
CA ALA A 481 -3.77 -24.88 28.50
C ALA A 481 -4.82 -25.82 29.14
N SER A 482 -5.03 -25.71 30.46
CA SER A 482 -6.05 -26.45 31.20
C SER A 482 -7.31 -25.60 31.37
N PRO A 483 -8.50 -26.16 31.10
CA PRO A 483 -9.76 -25.47 31.34
C PRO A 483 -10.07 -25.25 32.84
N PHE A 484 -9.28 -25.85 33.74
CA PHE A 484 -9.47 -25.80 35.22
C PHE A 484 -8.53 -24.79 35.89
N VAL A 485 -7.70 -24.07 35.12
CA VAL A 485 -6.77 -23.05 35.61
C VAL A 485 -7.28 -21.67 35.21
N ALA A 486 -7.25 -20.73 36.11
CA ALA A 486 -7.52 -19.33 35.82
C ALA A 486 -6.24 -18.68 35.30
N TYR A 487 -6.25 -18.26 34.04
CA TYR A 487 -5.16 -17.54 33.41
C TYR A 487 -5.38 -16.02 33.46
N GLY A 488 -4.33 -15.26 33.24
CA GLY A 488 -4.37 -13.83 33.09
C GLY A 488 -5.15 -13.36 31.85
N GLU A 489 -5.59 -12.12 31.88
CA GLU A 489 -6.44 -11.55 30.81
C GLU A 489 -5.74 -11.59 29.42
N GLU A 490 -4.42 -11.36 29.37
CA GLU A 490 -3.63 -11.40 28.14
C GLU A 490 -3.66 -12.82 27.53
N THR A 491 -3.35 -13.85 28.31
CA THR A 491 -3.36 -15.24 27.87
C THR A 491 -4.74 -15.70 27.41
N ILE A 492 -5.80 -15.32 28.13
CA ILE A 492 -7.19 -15.64 27.73
C ILE A 492 -7.49 -15.01 26.38
N LYS A 493 -7.13 -13.75 26.16
CA LYS A 493 -7.36 -13.04 24.89
C LYS A 493 -6.59 -13.66 23.72
N GLU A 494 -5.30 -13.99 23.93
CA GLU A 494 -4.47 -14.62 22.89
C GLU A 494 -5.03 -15.98 22.47
N LEU A 495 -5.34 -16.85 23.42
CA LEU A 495 -5.95 -18.16 23.12
C LEU A 495 -7.33 -18.03 22.45
N ALA A 496 -8.12 -17.00 22.80
CA ALA A 496 -9.42 -16.76 22.18
C ALA A 496 -9.30 -16.39 20.70
N VAL A 497 -8.29 -15.58 20.34
CA VAL A 497 -8.03 -15.21 18.94
C VAL A 497 -7.61 -16.44 18.12
N LEU A 498 -6.71 -17.25 18.63
CA LEU A 498 -6.29 -18.49 17.94
C LEU A 498 -7.43 -19.49 17.75
N ARG A 499 -8.33 -19.63 18.74
CA ARG A 499 -9.54 -20.44 18.61
C ARG A 499 -10.50 -19.88 17.57
N ALA A 500 -10.67 -18.54 17.51
CA ALA A 500 -11.48 -17.91 16.47
C ALA A 500 -10.88 -18.13 15.06
N ALA A 501 -9.55 -18.19 14.93
CA ALA A 501 -8.90 -18.57 13.67
C ALA A 501 -9.20 -20.02 13.29
N ALA A 502 -9.20 -20.96 14.25
CA ALA A 502 -9.57 -22.36 14.00
C ALA A 502 -11.04 -22.50 13.57
N GLU A 503 -11.95 -21.73 14.20
CA GLU A 503 -13.37 -21.64 13.79
C GLU A 503 -13.51 -21.12 12.35
N ALA A 504 -12.75 -20.08 12.01
CA ALA A 504 -12.73 -19.51 10.66
C ALA A 504 -12.26 -20.52 9.60
N HIS A 505 -11.22 -21.30 9.92
CA HIS A 505 -10.74 -22.39 9.05
C HIS A 505 -11.80 -23.47 8.83
N ALA A 506 -12.59 -23.79 9.86
CA ALA A 506 -13.68 -24.77 9.74
C ALA A 506 -14.83 -24.28 8.84
N VAL A 507 -15.06 -22.94 8.81
CA VAL A 507 -16.15 -22.34 8.02
C VAL A 507 -15.75 -22.03 6.60
N PHE A 508 -14.56 -21.43 6.40
CA PHE A 508 -14.12 -20.86 5.11
C PHE A 508 -12.96 -21.64 4.46
N GLY A 509 -12.36 -22.59 5.16
CA GLY A 509 -11.14 -23.28 4.74
C GLY A 509 -9.85 -22.51 5.09
N GLY A 510 -8.70 -23.14 4.89
CA GLY A 510 -7.40 -22.61 5.32
C GLY A 510 -6.93 -21.34 4.60
N ALA A 511 -7.56 -20.98 3.47
CA ALA A 511 -7.20 -19.78 2.72
C ALA A 511 -7.64 -18.48 3.41
N VAL A 512 -8.55 -18.54 4.39
CA VAL A 512 -9.10 -17.36 5.07
C VAL A 512 -8.10 -16.68 6.01
N ILE A 513 -7.31 -17.47 6.74
CA ILE A 513 -6.24 -17.02 7.65
C ILE A 513 -4.99 -17.88 7.39
N PRO A 514 -4.23 -17.59 6.33
CA PRO A 514 -3.11 -18.44 5.95
C PRO A 514 -1.82 -18.16 6.73
N GLN A 515 -1.71 -17.03 7.44
CA GLN A 515 -0.47 -16.51 8.04
C GLN A 515 -0.67 -16.11 9.49
N CYS A 516 0.33 -16.41 10.33
CA CYS A 516 0.54 -15.84 11.66
C CYS A 516 1.92 -15.15 11.69
N ILE A 517 1.92 -13.82 11.74
CA ILE A 517 3.12 -12.99 11.68
C ILE A 517 3.55 -12.63 13.09
N ILE A 518 4.85 -12.74 13.36
CA ILE A 518 5.47 -12.41 14.64
C ILE A 518 6.25 -11.13 14.44
N SER A 519 5.81 -10.00 15.02
CA SER A 519 6.59 -8.77 15.03
C SER A 519 7.68 -8.82 16.10
N MET A 520 8.81 -8.14 15.85
CA MET A 520 9.98 -8.15 16.71
C MET A 520 10.48 -9.59 16.97
N THR A 521 10.77 -10.31 15.90
CA THR A 521 11.36 -11.64 15.99
C THR A 521 12.85 -11.52 16.26
N GLU A 522 13.30 -11.99 17.41
CA GLU A 522 14.69 -11.93 17.88
C GLU A 522 15.36 -13.30 17.96
N GLY A 523 14.60 -14.40 17.98
CA GLY A 523 15.11 -15.76 18.14
C GLY A 523 14.28 -16.85 17.47
N ALA A 524 14.84 -18.05 17.44
CA ALA A 524 14.16 -19.24 16.95
C ALA A 524 13.02 -19.66 17.88
N SER A 525 13.15 -19.40 19.18
CA SER A 525 12.13 -19.68 20.17
C SER A 525 10.82 -18.95 19.87
N ASP A 526 10.85 -17.72 19.33
CA ASP A 526 9.64 -16.95 19.00
C ASP A 526 8.72 -17.68 18.02
N LEU A 527 9.30 -18.37 17.02
CA LEU A 527 8.52 -19.15 16.05
C LEU A 527 7.97 -20.44 16.68
N LEU A 528 8.76 -21.08 17.55
CA LEU A 528 8.35 -22.28 18.25
C LEU A 528 7.27 -21.98 19.31
N GLU A 529 7.31 -20.84 19.97
CA GLU A 529 6.26 -20.36 20.86
C GLU A 529 4.92 -20.26 20.14
N VAL A 530 4.92 -19.62 18.96
CA VAL A 530 3.71 -19.55 18.15
C VAL A 530 3.27 -20.92 17.67
N ALA A 531 4.17 -21.81 17.31
CA ALA A 531 3.81 -23.20 16.93
C ALA A 531 3.11 -23.93 18.08
N VAL A 532 3.59 -23.77 19.32
CA VAL A 532 2.94 -24.35 20.53
C VAL A 532 1.58 -23.70 20.76
N LEU A 533 1.47 -22.36 20.66
CA LEU A 533 0.18 -21.66 20.79
C LEU A 533 -0.84 -22.09 19.74
N LEU A 534 -0.41 -22.30 18.50
CA LEU A 534 -1.26 -22.83 17.43
C LEU A 534 -1.70 -24.27 17.70
N LYS A 535 -0.85 -25.08 18.34
CA LYS A 535 -1.23 -26.42 18.80
C LYS A 535 -2.36 -26.37 19.83
N GLU A 536 -2.33 -25.40 20.75
CA GLU A 536 -3.39 -25.20 21.74
C GLU A 536 -4.77 -24.91 21.12
N ALA A 537 -4.78 -24.36 19.92
CA ALA A 537 -6.00 -24.08 19.15
C ALA A 537 -6.34 -25.16 18.11
N GLY A 538 -5.56 -26.24 18.01
CA GLY A 538 -5.74 -27.29 17.01
C GLY A 538 -5.41 -26.86 15.58
N LEU A 539 -4.62 -25.81 15.40
CA LEU A 539 -4.11 -25.31 14.12
C LEU A 539 -2.79 -25.94 13.74
N VAL A 540 -2.05 -26.48 14.70
CA VAL A 540 -0.91 -27.37 14.53
C VAL A 540 -1.24 -28.72 15.17
N ALA A 541 -1.06 -29.80 14.44
CA ALA A 541 -1.31 -31.16 14.92
C ALA A 541 0.01 -31.78 15.45
N PRO A 542 -0.08 -32.79 16.37
CA PRO A 542 1.11 -33.44 16.93
C PRO A 542 2.00 -34.16 15.91
N ASP A 543 1.47 -34.49 14.74
CA ASP A 543 2.23 -35.09 13.63
C ASP A 543 3.08 -34.07 12.84
N GLY A 544 3.01 -32.77 13.20
CA GLY A 544 3.69 -31.69 12.53
C GLY A 544 2.89 -31.08 11.37
N THR A 545 1.62 -31.43 11.20
CA THR A 545 0.76 -30.78 10.20
C THR A 545 0.31 -29.41 10.70
N SER A 546 0.64 -28.35 9.96
CA SER A 546 0.16 -26.98 10.23
C SER A 546 -0.91 -26.55 9.25
N ARG A 547 -1.94 -25.85 9.74
CA ARG A 547 -3.01 -25.28 8.89
C ARG A 547 -2.69 -23.88 8.39
N LEU A 548 -1.68 -23.20 8.93
CA LEU A 548 -1.22 -21.87 8.52
C LEU A 548 0.30 -21.77 8.62
N ASN A 549 0.85 -20.72 8.03
CA ASN A 549 2.29 -20.44 8.07
C ASN A 549 2.63 -19.57 9.28
N ILE A 550 3.78 -19.81 9.89
CA ILE A 550 4.37 -18.95 10.91
C ILE A 550 5.38 -18.06 10.21
N VAL A 551 5.24 -16.75 10.33
CA VAL A 551 6.03 -15.78 9.56
C VAL A 551 6.80 -14.87 10.50
N PRO A 552 8.15 -15.01 10.60
CA PRO A 552 8.94 -14.06 11.36
C PRO A 552 8.98 -12.69 10.63
N LEU A 553 8.94 -11.61 11.39
CA LEU A 553 9.17 -10.26 10.92
C LEU A 553 10.40 -9.70 11.63
N PHE A 554 11.46 -9.45 10.86
CA PHE A 554 12.70 -8.84 11.31
C PHE A 554 12.64 -7.34 11.08
N GLU A 555 12.69 -6.54 12.14
CA GLU A 555 12.34 -5.12 12.13
C GLU A 555 13.50 -4.18 12.44
N THR A 556 14.43 -4.55 13.31
CA THR A 556 15.60 -3.73 13.65
C THR A 556 16.79 -4.04 12.74
N ILE A 557 17.80 -3.18 12.78
CA ILE A 557 19.06 -3.43 12.05
C ILE A 557 19.72 -4.73 12.54
N ASP A 558 19.71 -4.99 13.83
CA ASP A 558 20.29 -6.18 14.42
C ASP A 558 19.49 -7.44 14.07
N ASP A 559 18.16 -7.39 14.05
CA ASP A 559 17.31 -8.51 13.62
C ASP A 559 17.60 -8.89 12.16
N LEU A 560 17.72 -7.87 11.27
CA LEU A 560 18.05 -8.09 9.87
C LEU A 560 19.40 -8.77 9.68
N ARG A 561 20.40 -8.43 10.49
CA ARG A 561 21.73 -9.06 10.50
C ARG A 561 21.70 -10.51 10.95
N GLN A 562 20.78 -10.86 11.86
CA GLN A 562 20.68 -12.20 12.45
C GLN A 562 19.67 -13.10 11.74
N CYS A 563 18.80 -12.58 10.87
CA CYS A 563 17.67 -13.30 10.29
C CYS A 563 18.06 -14.63 9.61
N ALA A 564 19.16 -14.65 8.88
CA ALA A 564 19.64 -15.85 8.20
C ALA A 564 20.08 -16.94 9.19
N GLN A 565 20.76 -16.56 10.28
CA GLN A 565 21.19 -17.49 11.32
C GLN A 565 20.00 -18.08 12.09
N ILE A 566 19.00 -17.26 12.40
CA ILE A 566 17.76 -17.71 13.04
C ILE A 566 17.04 -18.73 12.15
N MET A 567 16.90 -18.44 10.86
CA MET A 567 16.25 -19.36 9.92
C MET A 567 17.05 -20.65 9.71
N ASP A 568 18.38 -20.58 9.67
CA ASP A 568 19.26 -21.75 9.55
C ASP A 568 19.09 -22.70 10.74
N SER A 569 19.08 -22.15 11.97
CA SER A 569 18.86 -22.90 13.20
C SER A 569 17.48 -23.55 13.26
N LEU A 570 16.44 -22.86 12.81
CA LEU A 570 15.08 -23.39 12.75
C LEU A 570 14.93 -24.55 11.76
N PHE A 571 15.50 -24.43 10.57
CA PHE A 571 15.43 -25.51 9.58
C PHE A 571 16.23 -26.75 9.96
N ALA A 572 17.19 -26.63 10.88
CA ALA A 572 17.90 -27.76 11.47
C ALA A 572 17.03 -28.54 12.47
N LEU A 573 15.91 -27.97 12.97
CA LEU A 573 15.02 -28.64 13.91
C LEU A 573 14.01 -29.52 13.16
N PRO A 574 13.99 -30.85 13.40
CA PRO A 574 13.06 -31.76 12.72
C PRO A 574 11.57 -31.39 12.93
N GLU A 575 11.24 -30.86 14.10
CA GLU A 575 9.89 -30.42 14.47
C GLU A 575 9.42 -29.29 13.56
N TYR A 576 10.24 -28.25 13.43
CA TYR A 576 9.94 -27.11 12.61
C TYR A 576 9.93 -27.45 11.12
N ARG A 577 10.86 -28.31 10.71
CA ARG A 577 10.90 -28.78 9.32
C ARG A 577 9.62 -29.49 8.91
N ARG A 578 9.01 -30.34 9.78
CA ARG A 578 7.73 -30.96 9.49
C ARG A 578 6.60 -29.93 9.29
N LEU A 579 6.58 -28.85 10.07
CA LEU A 579 5.60 -27.75 9.88
C LEU A 579 5.74 -27.14 8.48
N VAL A 580 6.97 -26.80 8.07
CA VAL A 580 7.25 -26.20 6.75
C VAL A 580 6.88 -27.16 5.62
N ASP A 581 7.25 -28.44 5.73
CA ASP A 581 6.95 -29.47 4.70
C ASP A 581 5.45 -29.67 4.54
N SER A 582 4.67 -29.63 5.64
CA SER A 582 3.22 -29.72 5.63
C SER A 582 2.55 -28.55 4.89
N ARG A 583 3.26 -27.44 4.72
CA ARG A 583 2.87 -26.26 3.97
C ARG A 583 3.44 -26.20 2.56
N GLY A 584 3.89 -27.33 2.04
CA GLY A 584 4.43 -27.45 0.68
C GLY A 584 5.89 -26.98 0.52
N GLY A 585 6.67 -27.01 1.60
CA GLY A 585 8.09 -26.63 1.61
C GLY A 585 8.33 -25.14 1.33
N ILE A 586 7.36 -24.28 1.69
CA ILE A 586 7.46 -22.81 1.55
C ILE A 586 7.53 -22.20 2.94
N GLN A 587 8.53 -21.36 3.17
CA GLN A 587 8.61 -20.51 4.35
C GLN A 587 8.57 -19.05 3.93
N GLU A 588 7.69 -18.28 4.54
CA GLU A 588 7.63 -16.84 4.36
C GLU A 588 8.43 -16.13 5.44
N VAL A 589 9.16 -15.09 5.06
CA VAL A 589 9.90 -14.19 5.95
C VAL A 589 9.48 -12.77 5.63
N MET A 590 9.12 -12.00 6.64
CA MET A 590 8.79 -10.60 6.47
C MET A 590 9.96 -9.71 6.88
N LEU A 591 10.24 -8.70 6.07
CA LEU A 591 11.30 -7.71 6.29
C LEU A 591 10.67 -6.35 6.60
N GLY A 592 11.12 -5.73 7.71
CA GLY A 592 10.59 -4.47 8.23
C GLY A 592 11.38 -3.27 7.73
N TYR A 593 10.73 -2.42 6.94
CA TYR A 593 11.35 -1.23 6.33
C TYR A 593 11.24 0.02 7.23
N SER A 594 10.09 0.20 7.89
CA SER A 594 9.83 1.42 8.65
C SER A 594 10.60 1.46 9.96
N ASP A 595 10.62 0.35 10.67
CA ASP A 595 11.28 0.24 11.97
C ASP A 595 12.80 0.21 11.80
N SER A 596 13.35 -0.51 10.81
CA SER A 596 14.78 -0.47 10.49
C SER A 596 15.25 0.92 10.01
N ASN A 597 14.41 1.65 9.26
CA ASN A 597 14.70 3.03 8.88
C ASN A 597 14.70 3.97 10.10
N LYS A 598 13.79 3.79 11.04
CA LYS A 598 13.79 4.55 12.30
C LYS A 598 15.05 4.25 13.11
N ASP A 599 15.46 2.99 13.16
CA ASP A 599 16.62 2.52 13.93
C ASP A 599 17.96 2.99 13.36
N GLY A 600 18.18 2.80 12.04
CA GLY A 600 19.48 3.00 11.40
C GLY A 600 19.57 4.08 10.32
N GLY A 601 18.47 4.73 9.96
CA GLY A 601 18.40 5.65 8.81
C GLY A 601 18.24 4.91 7.48
N PHE A 602 17.98 5.67 6.41
CA PHE A 602 17.57 5.12 5.12
C PHE A 602 18.65 4.30 4.41
N VAL A 603 19.90 4.79 4.41
CA VAL A 603 21.03 4.13 3.72
C VAL A 603 21.30 2.77 4.35
N THR A 604 21.40 2.74 5.67
CA THR A 604 21.68 1.50 6.43
C THR A 604 20.52 0.52 6.35
N SER A 605 19.28 0.98 6.55
CA SER A 605 18.11 0.12 6.42
C SER A 605 18.02 -0.51 5.02
N GLY A 606 18.23 0.29 3.95
CA GLY A 606 18.24 -0.23 2.58
C GLY A 606 19.30 -1.29 2.35
N TRP A 607 20.51 -1.07 2.89
CA TRP A 607 21.62 -2.01 2.75
C TRP A 607 21.43 -3.30 3.54
N GLU A 608 21.01 -3.21 4.80
CA GLU A 608 20.80 -4.38 5.65
C GLU A 608 19.63 -5.25 5.14
N LEU A 609 18.58 -4.63 4.59
CA LEU A 609 17.51 -5.36 3.88
C LEU A 609 18.04 -6.13 2.69
N TYR A 610 18.87 -5.49 1.85
CA TYR A 610 19.47 -6.13 0.67
C TYR A 610 20.39 -7.31 1.05
N LYS A 611 21.22 -7.14 2.09
CA LYS A 611 22.07 -8.23 2.63
C LYS A 611 21.23 -9.39 3.19
N ALA A 612 20.19 -9.05 3.96
CA ALA A 612 19.28 -10.04 4.50
C ALA A 612 18.64 -10.90 3.41
N GLU A 613 18.20 -10.26 2.31
CA GLU A 613 17.65 -10.97 1.14
C GLU A 613 18.65 -11.94 0.54
N ILE A 614 19.93 -11.55 0.34
CA ILE A 614 20.99 -12.43 -0.17
C ILE A 614 21.21 -13.62 0.78
N SER A 615 21.41 -13.35 2.06
CA SER A 615 21.74 -14.38 3.04
C SER A 615 20.57 -15.35 3.25
N LEU A 616 19.32 -14.87 3.19
CA LEU A 616 18.14 -15.72 3.25
C LEU A 616 18.03 -16.63 2.03
N VAL A 617 18.30 -16.13 0.81
CA VAL A 617 18.30 -16.96 -0.41
C VAL A 617 19.29 -18.12 -0.24
N GLU A 618 20.50 -17.86 0.23
CA GLU A 618 21.54 -18.89 0.43
C GLU A 618 21.14 -19.95 1.47
N VAL A 619 20.59 -19.52 2.62
CA VAL A 619 20.13 -20.43 3.68
C VAL A 619 18.99 -21.32 3.18
N PHE A 620 18.02 -20.73 2.50
CA PHE A 620 16.85 -21.45 2.01
C PHE A 620 17.20 -22.47 0.92
N GLU A 621 18.11 -22.13 0.02
CA GLU A 621 18.64 -23.08 -0.98
C GLU A 621 19.38 -24.24 -0.32
N ARG A 622 20.21 -23.98 0.69
CA ARG A 622 20.95 -25.02 1.44
C ARG A 622 20.01 -26.04 2.08
N HIS A 623 18.87 -25.57 2.62
CA HIS A 623 17.88 -26.43 3.25
C HIS A 623 16.79 -26.97 2.29
N GLY A 624 16.81 -26.58 1.01
CA GLY A 624 15.81 -26.99 0.03
C GLY A 624 14.40 -26.50 0.39
N VAL A 625 14.29 -25.33 1.04
CA VAL A 625 13.04 -24.65 1.38
C VAL A 625 12.84 -23.50 0.40
N ARG A 626 11.61 -23.34 -0.09
CA ARG A 626 11.31 -22.23 -1.00
C ARG A 626 11.05 -20.96 -0.20
N LEU A 627 11.85 -19.93 -0.44
CA LEU A 627 11.71 -18.62 0.16
C LEU A 627 10.52 -17.87 -0.45
N ARG A 628 9.73 -17.22 0.40
CA ARG A 628 8.78 -16.16 0.03
C ARG A 628 9.06 -14.94 0.88
N LEU A 629 9.39 -13.84 0.23
CA LEU A 629 9.58 -12.58 0.94
C LEU A 629 8.27 -11.79 1.03
N PHE A 630 8.06 -11.22 2.20
CA PHE A 630 6.99 -10.28 2.46
C PHE A 630 7.61 -8.93 2.84
N HIS A 631 7.49 -7.96 1.93
CA HIS A 631 8.09 -6.64 2.11
C HIS A 631 7.13 -5.71 2.85
N GLY A 632 7.50 -5.35 4.08
CA GLY A 632 6.83 -4.35 4.88
C GLY A 632 7.12 -2.94 4.39
N ARG A 633 6.92 -2.66 3.08
CA ARG A 633 7.26 -1.37 2.48
C ARG A 633 6.53 -0.22 3.15
N GLY A 634 7.24 0.50 3.98
CA GLY A 634 6.79 1.67 4.72
C GLY A 634 7.88 2.74 4.75
N GLY A 635 7.71 3.74 5.62
CA GLY A 635 8.65 4.85 5.77
C GLY A 635 8.61 5.86 4.63
N SER A 636 9.47 6.89 4.69
CA SER A 636 9.49 8.04 3.78
C SER A 636 9.57 7.63 2.31
N VAL A 637 10.27 6.55 2.02
CA VAL A 637 10.54 6.10 0.65
C VAL A 637 9.42 5.20 0.12
N GLY A 638 8.97 4.23 0.90
CA GLY A 638 7.89 3.32 0.48
C GLY A 638 6.56 4.04 0.31
N ARG A 639 6.28 5.04 1.14
CA ARG A 639 5.10 5.91 1.06
C ARG A 639 5.32 7.14 0.17
N GLY A 640 6.58 7.51 -0.09
CA GLY A 640 6.95 8.64 -0.93
C GLY A 640 6.64 8.50 -2.42
N GLY A 641 6.10 7.37 -2.87
CA GLY A 641 5.73 7.13 -4.27
C GLY A 641 6.86 6.56 -5.14
N GLY A 642 7.90 6.00 -4.54
CA GLY A 642 8.94 5.26 -5.28
C GLY A 642 8.32 4.12 -6.09
N PRO A 643 8.74 3.91 -7.37
CA PRO A 643 8.12 2.93 -8.25
C PRO A 643 8.28 1.52 -7.70
N SER A 644 7.16 0.85 -7.38
CA SER A 644 7.19 -0.54 -6.90
C SER A 644 7.87 -1.49 -7.90
N TYR A 645 7.73 -1.21 -9.19
CA TYR A 645 8.34 -1.97 -10.26
C TYR A 645 9.87 -1.99 -10.17
N ASP A 646 10.50 -0.83 -10.16
CA ASP A 646 11.96 -0.71 -10.14
C ASP A 646 12.54 -1.28 -8.84
N ALA A 647 11.84 -1.08 -7.71
CA ALA A 647 12.26 -1.64 -6.43
C ALA A 647 12.17 -3.17 -6.36
N ILE A 648 11.23 -3.80 -7.06
CA ILE A 648 11.15 -5.26 -7.17
C ILE A 648 12.28 -5.78 -8.06
N LEU A 649 12.57 -5.10 -9.16
CA LEU A 649 13.65 -5.49 -10.07
C LEU A 649 15.06 -5.21 -9.49
N ALA A 650 15.17 -4.33 -8.51
CA ALA A 650 16.45 -4.02 -7.84
C ALA A 650 16.83 -5.01 -6.74
N GLN A 651 15.95 -5.97 -6.40
CA GLN A 651 16.24 -7.02 -5.42
C GLN A 651 17.32 -7.99 -5.95
N PRO A 652 18.06 -8.65 -5.05
CA PRO A 652 19.03 -9.63 -5.46
C PRO A 652 18.38 -10.81 -6.18
N GLY A 653 19.16 -11.47 -7.05
CA GLY A 653 18.69 -12.64 -7.79
C GLY A 653 18.22 -13.75 -6.86
N GLY A 654 17.06 -14.35 -7.15
CA GLY A 654 16.45 -15.39 -6.34
C GLY A 654 15.50 -14.91 -5.22
N ALA A 655 15.52 -13.63 -4.87
CA ALA A 655 14.68 -13.09 -3.80
C ALA A 655 13.17 -13.13 -4.15
N VAL A 656 12.80 -12.83 -5.39
CA VAL A 656 11.39 -12.86 -5.81
C VAL A 656 10.88 -14.27 -6.15
N ASN A 657 11.65 -15.07 -6.84
CA ASN A 657 11.39 -16.47 -7.19
C ASN A 657 9.90 -16.83 -7.45
N GLY A 658 9.22 -16.03 -8.23
CA GLY A 658 7.79 -16.17 -8.56
C GLY A 658 6.82 -15.66 -7.50
N GLN A 659 7.25 -15.37 -6.29
CA GLN A 659 6.35 -15.02 -5.20
C GLN A 659 6.80 -13.76 -4.48
N ILE A 660 5.87 -12.83 -4.29
CA ILE A 660 6.10 -11.61 -3.54
C ILE A 660 4.83 -11.19 -2.81
N ARG A 661 4.98 -10.75 -1.57
CA ARG A 661 3.93 -10.05 -0.82
C ARG A 661 4.42 -8.66 -0.43
N ILE A 662 3.54 -7.67 -0.52
CA ILE A 662 3.89 -6.27 -0.26
C ILE A 662 2.77 -5.63 0.54
N THR A 663 3.11 -4.94 1.64
CA THR A 663 2.13 -4.11 2.35
C THR A 663 1.76 -2.89 1.51
N GLU A 664 0.46 -2.62 1.45
CA GLU A 664 -0.10 -1.35 0.99
C GLU A 664 -0.63 -0.61 2.21
N GLN A 665 -0.13 0.59 2.46
CA GLN A 665 -0.38 1.30 3.71
C GLN A 665 -1.13 2.61 3.49
N GLY A 666 -2.07 2.90 4.38
CA GLY A 666 -2.68 4.18 4.59
C GLY A 666 -3.20 4.88 3.34
N GLU A 667 -2.72 6.08 3.11
CA GLU A 667 -3.07 6.94 1.97
C GLU A 667 -2.68 6.34 0.61
N ILE A 668 -1.70 5.44 0.57
CA ILE A 668 -1.30 4.74 -0.65
C ILE A 668 -2.45 3.88 -1.17
N ILE A 669 -3.19 3.22 -0.28
CA ILE A 669 -4.34 2.41 -0.68
C ILE A 669 -5.35 3.28 -1.42
N SER A 670 -5.70 4.45 -0.88
CA SER A 670 -6.67 5.34 -1.52
C SER A 670 -6.14 5.94 -2.82
N SER A 671 -4.87 6.33 -2.89
CA SER A 671 -4.28 6.90 -4.10
C SER A 671 -4.14 5.87 -5.24
N LYS A 672 -3.89 4.60 -4.91
CA LYS A 672 -3.73 3.52 -5.90
C LYS A 672 -5.05 2.88 -6.32
N TYR A 673 -6.03 2.76 -5.41
CA TYR A 673 -7.16 1.84 -5.61
C TYR A 673 -8.55 2.48 -5.49
N SER A 674 -8.66 3.80 -5.27
CA SER A 674 -9.96 4.47 -5.32
C SER A 674 -10.52 4.58 -6.75
N ASN A 675 -9.64 4.75 -7.74
CA ASN A 675 -10.00 4.82 -9.16
C ASN A 675 -9.66 3.48 -9.84
N ALA A 676 -10.61 2.88 -10.55
CA ALA A 676 -10.45 1.58 -11.18
C ALA A 676 -9.33 1.53 -12.23
N ASP A 677 -9.20 2.56 -13.08
CA ASP A 677 -8.16 2.64 -14.11
C ASP A 677 -6.75 2.75 -13.50
N VAL A 678 -6.62 3.54 -12.41
CA VAL A 678 -5.38 3.67 -11.66
C VAL A 678 -5.07 2.36 -10.91
N GLY A 679 -6.09 1.77 -10.29
CA GLY A 679 -5.96 0.53 -9.54
C GLY A 679 -5.54 -0.65 -10.43
N ARG A 680 -6.18 -0.80 -11.58
CA ARG A 680 -5.78 -1.80 -12.58
C ARG A 680 -4.30 -1.65 -12.97
N HIS A 681 -3.87 -0.42 -13.27
CA HIS A 681 -2.48 -0.16 -13.64
C HIS A 681 -1.49 -0.55 -12.53
N ASN A 682 -1.79 -0.24 -11.25
CA ASN A 682 -0.93 -0.63 -10.15
C ASN A 682 -0.86 -2.17 -9.97
N LEU A 683 -1.97 -2.87 -10.19
CA LEU A 683 -1.98 -4.34 -10.20
C LEU A 683 -1.18 -4.91 -11.38
N GLU A 684 -1.27 -4.30 -12.57
CA GLU A 684 -0.47 -4.65 -13.76
C GLU A 684 1.03 -4.48 -13.49
N ILE A 685 1.43 -3.38 -12.86
CA ILE A 685 2.82 -3.12 -12.46
C ILE A 685 3.34 -4.22 -11.54
N LEU A 686 2.58 -4.60 -10.53
CA LEU A 686 2.98 -5.65 -9.60
C LEU A 686 3.13 -7.01 -10.28
N ALA A 687 2.17 -7.36 -11.14
CA ALA A 687 2.21 -8.60 -11.92
C ALA A 687 3.41 -8.64 -12.90
N ALA A 688 3.65 -7.53 -13.61
CA ALA A 688 4.77 -7.41 -14.55
C ALA A 688 6.13 -7.51 -13.85
N ALA A 689 6.30 -6.79 -12.74
CA ALA A 689 7.54 -6.82 -11.95
C ALA A 689 7.82 -8.21 -11.38
N THR A 690 6.79 -8.91 -10.86
CA THR A 690 6.93 -10.27 -10.35
C THR A 690 7.35 -11.24 -11.47
N LEU A 691 6.76 -11.11 -12.66
CA LEU A 691 7.10 -11.94 -13.81
C LEU A 691 8.53 -11.70 -14.28
N GLU A 692 8.92 -10.43 -14.47
CA GLU A 692 10.26 -10.08 -14.95
C GLU A 692 11.36 -10.44 -13.95
N ALA A 693 11.19 -10.12 -12.68
CA ALA A 693 12.16 -10.47 -11.64
C ALA A 693 12.37 -11.98 -11.50
N SER A 694 11.33 -12.77 -11.79
CA SER A 694 11.40 -14.23 -11.66
C SER A 694 11.96 -14.94 -12.88
N LEU A 695 11.69 -14.44 -14.08
CA LEU A 695 12.02 -15.12 -15.33
C LEU A 695 13.22 -14.54 -16.06
N LEU A 696 13.55 -13.26 -15.82
CA LEU A 696 14.59 -12.55 -16.56
C LEU A 696 15.84 -12.26 -15.75
N GLN A 697 15.76 -12.28 -14.42
CA GLN A 697 16.96 -12.10 -13.60
C GLN A 697 17.72 -13.44 -13.42
N PRO A 698 19.04 -13.44 -13.59
CA PRO A 698 19.84 -14.60 -13.24
C PRO A 698 19.69 -14.90 -11.74
N LYS A 699 19.45 -16.17 -11.38
CA LYS A 699 19.28 -16.58 -9.98
C LYS A 699 20.46 -16.24 -9.06
N HIS A 700 21.64 -16.05 -9.63
CA HIS A 700 22.89 -15.81 -8.91
C HIS A 700 23.61 -14.55 -9.41
N SER A 701 22.87 -13.48 -9.75
CA SER A 701 23.50 -12.20 -10.04
C SER A 701 23.89 -11.50 -8.73
N ALA A 702 24.97 -11.97 -8.11
CA ALA A 702 25.58 -11.21 -7.02
C ALA A 702 26.23 -9.94 -7.60
N PRO A 703 26.13 -8.79 -6.92
CA PRO A 703 26.93 -7.63 -7.28
C PRO A 703 28.40 -7.92 -7.08
N ARG A 704 29.29 -7.16 -7.73
CA ARG A 704 30.74 -7.33 -7.55
C ARG A 704 31.11 -7.15 -6.07
N ASP A 705 32.08 -7.95 -5.59
CA ASP A 705 32.53 -7.90 -4.19
C ASP A 705 32.97 -6.47 -3.78
N GLU A 706 33.54 -5.71 -4.72
CA GLU A 706 33.96 -4.33 -4.48
C GLU A 706 32.77 -3.39 -4.21
N TYR A 707 31.61 -3.65 -4.84
CA TYR A 707 30.39 -2.87 -4.61
C TYR A 707 29.80 -3.19 -3.24
N ILE A 708 29.81 -4.48 -2.87
CA ILE A 708 29.38 -4.96 -1.54
C ILE A 708 30.24 -4.31 -0.46
N ALA A 709 31.58 -4.34 -0.62
CA ALA A 709 32.51 -3.76 0.35
C ALA A 709 32.31 -2.25 0.51
N ALA A 710 32.18 -1.51 -0.60
CA ALA A 710 31.95 -0.08 -0.55
C ALA A 710 30.61 0.27 0.11
N MET A 711 29.56 -0.49 -0.17
CA MET A 711 28.24 -0.24 0.41
C MET A 711 28.20 -0.59 1.91
N GLU A 712 28.95 -1.62 2.33
CA GLU A 712 29.12 -1.95 3.75
C GLU A 712 29.80 -0.80 4.52
N GLU A 713 30.90 -0.25 3.97
CA GLU A 713 31.60 0.89 4.55
C GLU A 713 30.70 2.14 4.62
N LEU A 714 30.01 2.48 3.52
CA LEU A 714 29.07 3.60 3.45
C LEU A 714 27.91 3.45 4.44
N SER A 715 27.35 2.24 4.54
CA SER A 715 26.26 1.93 5.47
C SER A 715 26.70 2.12 6.92
N ASN A 716 27.87 1.63 7.29
CA ASN A 716 28.40 1.78 8.65
C ASN A 716 28.65 3.26 9.01
N LEU A 717 29.18 4.06 8.08
CA LEU A 717 29.38 5.49 8.26
C LEU A 717 28.04 6.23 8.38
N ALA A 718 27.07 5.89 7.56
CA ALA A 718 25.73 6.49 7.61
C ALA A 718 24.98 6.11 8.89
N TYR A 719 25.11 4.86 9.34
CA TYR A 719 24.57 4.39 10.61
C TYR A 719 25.12 5.19 11.80
N ALA A 720 26.43 5.33 11.86
CA ALA A 720 27.08 6.09 12.91
C ALA A 720 26.62 7.56 12.93
N ALA A 721 26.54 8.19 11.74
CA ALA A 721 26.08 9.58 11.62
C ALA A 721 24.61 9.76 12.06
N TYR A 722 23.72 8.85 11.64
CA TYR A 722 22.30 8.89 12.00
C TYR A 722 22.11 8.66 13.52
N ARG A 723 22.72 7.62 14.07
CA ARG A 723 22.61 7.29 15.49
C ARG A 723 23.18 8.39 16.36
N ASN A 724 24.31 8.97 15.97
CA ASN A 724 24.91 10.09 16.70
C ASN A 724 23.96 11.29 16.78
N LEU A 725 23.17 11.60 15.74
CA LEU A 725 22.18 12.67 15.85
C LEU A 725 20.98 12.23 16.70
N VAL A 726 20.35 11.10 16.35
CA VAL A 726 18.99 10.76 16.82
C VAL A 726 19.01 10.17 18.23
N TYR A 727 20.02 9.34 18.56
CA TYR A 727 20.04 8.55 19.80
C TYR A 727 21.12 8.98 20.79
N GLU A 728 22.22 9.61 20.30
CA GLU A 728 23.36 9.95 21.16
C GLU A 728 23.45 11.44 21.47
N THR A 729 22.74 12.30 20.71
CA THR A 729 22.77 13.75 20.98
C THR A 729 21.83 14.09 22.13
N GLU A 730 22.41 14.60 23.22
CA GLU A 730 21.64 15.04 24.37
C GLU A 730 20.61 16.11 23.99
N GLY A 731 19.36 15.90 24.42
CA GLY A 731 18.24 16.79 24.13
C GLY A 731 17.61 16.64 22.74
N PHE A 732 18.04 15.66 21.92
CA PHE A 732 17.41 15.43 20.61
C PHE A 732 15.91 15.11 20.73
N GLU A 733 15.52 14.35 21.74
CA GLU A 733 14.11 14.05 22.01
C GLU A 733 13.31 15.34 22.26
N ASP A 734 13.82 16.24 23.10
CA ASP A 734 13.16 17.52 23.39
C ASP A 734 13.07 18.40 22.13
N TYR A 735 14.13 18.42 21.33
CA TYR A 735 14.11 19.07 20.02
C TYR A 735 13.01 18.49 19.13
N PHE A 736 12.96 17.17 18.97
CA PHE A 736 11.96 16.49 18.13
C PHE A 736 10.52 16.78 18.59
N TRP A 737 10.26 16.64 19.89
CA TRP A 737 8.93 16.91 20.43
C TRP A 737 8.52 18.38 20.31
N ALA A 738 9.46 19.30 20.37
CA ALA A 738 9.19 20.73 20.22
C ALA A 738 9.11 21.18 18.77
N SER A 739 9.95 20.65 17.86
CA SER A 739 10.03 21.08 16.46
C SER A 739 9.11 20.34 15.50
N THR A 740 8.30 19.39 15.97
CA THR A 740 7.39 18.62 15.13
C THR A 740 5.96 18.61 15.67
N VAL A 741 5.04 18.07 14.89
CA VAL A 741 3.61 17.91 15.24
C VAL A 741 3.28 16.57 15.90
N ILE A 742 4.27 15.86 16.43
CA ILE A 742 4.07 14.51 16.99
C ILE A 742 3.01 14.48 18.11
N SER A 743 2.98 15.50 18.96
CA SER A 743 2.00 15.61 20.05
C SER A 743 0.57 15.75 19.50
N GLU A 744 0.40 16.57 18.49
CA GLU A 744 -0.88 16.89 17.89
C GLU A 744 -1.39 15.75 16.98
N ILE A 745 -0.49 14.96 16.37
CA ILE A 745 -0.84 13.73 15.61
C ILE A 745 -1.59 12.75 16.51
N SER A 746 -1.20 12.64 17.79
CA SER A 746 -1.86 11.73 18.74
C SER A 746 -3.33 12.05 18.99
N THR A 747 -3.76 13.29 18.72
CA THR A 747 -5.13 13.77 18.91
C THR A 747 -6.01 13.58 17.67
N LEU A 748 -5.42 13.21 16.52
CA LEU A 748 -6.15 12.99 15.28
C LEU A 748 -6.95 11.69 15.32
N ASN A 749 -8.21 11.74 14.89
CA ASN A 749 -9.05 10.55 14.70
C ASN A 749 -8.75 9.88 13.35
N ILE A 750 -7.48 9.50 13.14
CA ILE A 750 -7.02 8.88 11.87
C ILE A 750 -7.36 7.40 11.86
N GLY A 751 -7.10 6.69 12.96
CA GLY A 751 -7.26 5.24 13.07
C GLY A 751 -7.61 4.77 14.48
N SER A 752 -7.84 3.47 14.65
CA SER A 752 -8.15 2.83 15.93
C SER A 752 -6.93 2.70 16.83
N ARG A 753 -5.74 2.58 16.24
CA ARG A 753 -4.47 2.25 16.90
C ARG A 753 -3.92 3.43 17.72
N PRO A 754 -3.36 3.23 18.92
CA PRO A 754 -2.66 4.27 19.66
C PRO A 754 -1.37 4.73 18.92
N ALA A 755 -1.01 6.01 19.03
CA ALA A 755 0.17 6.58 18.39
C ALA A 755 1.50 6.10 19.01
N SER A 756 1.52 5.74 20.31
CA SER A 756 2.70 5.23 21.02
C SER A 756 2.38 3.90 21.71
N ARG A 757 3.40 3.06 21.88
CA ARG A 757 3.32 1.79 22.65
C ARG A 757 3.33 2.04 24.16
N THR A 758 4.03 3.09 24.61
CA THR A 758 4.21 3.48 26.00
C THR A 758 3.92 4.98 26.20
N LYS A 759 3.95 5.46 27.43
CA LYS A 759 3.81 6.89 27.76
C LYS A 759 5.16 7.63 27.83
N THR A 760 6.25 7.00 27.45
CA THR A 760 7.58 7.62 27.43
C THR A 760 7.72 8.59 26.24
N ARG A 761 8.72 9.47 26.29
CA ARG A 761 9.09 10.38 25.19
C ARG A 761 10.26 9.84 24.36
N LYS A 762 10.76 8.65 24.68
CA LYS A 762 11.90 8.05 23.99
C LYS A 762 11.59 7.72 22.55
N ILE A 763 12.56 7.95 21.66
CA ILE A 763 12.41 7.67 20.23
C ILE A 763 12.21 6.18 19.98
N GLU A 764 12.87 5.30 20.74
CA GLU A 764 12.76 3.85 20.63
C GLU A 764 11.32 3.38 20.81
N ASP A 765 10.58 3.97 21.76
CA ASP A 765 9.20 3.63 22.09
C ASP A 765 8.16 4.14 21.07
N LEU A 766 8.57 5.10 20.22
CA LEU A 766 7.71 5.61 19.17
C LEU A 766 7.51 4.56 18.08
N ARG A 767 6.32 4.53 17.52
CA ARG A 767 6.07 3.77 16.30
C ARG A 767 6.72 4.45 15.11
N ALA A 768 7.20 3.67 14.15
CA ALA A 768 7.90 4.18 12.98
C ALA A 768 7.03 5.14 12.14
N ILE A 769 5.72 4.88 12.02
CA ILE A 769 4.84 5.71 11.20
C ILE A 769 4.66 7.12 11.78
N PRO A 770 4.28 7.33 13.06
CA PRO A 770 4.28 8.66 13.68
C PRO A 770 5.63 9.37 13.61
N TRP A 771 6.73 8.65 13.74
CA TRP A 771 8.09 9.18 13.60
C TRP A 771 8.32 9.79 12.21
N VAL A 772 8.16 8.99 11.16
CA VAL A 772 8.36 9.42 9.77
C VAL A 772 7.37 10.51 9.37
N PHE A 773 6.12 10.36 9.77
CA PHE A 773 5.04 11.29 9.47
C PHE A 773 5.28 12.68 10.07
N SER A 774 5.79 12.75 11.30
CA SER A 774 6.14 14.03 11.95
C SER A 774 7.20 14.80 11.17
N TRP A 775 8.24 14.12 10.66
CA TRP A 775 9.26 14.73 9.84
C TRP A 775 8.75 15.15 8.45
N ALA A 776 7.79 14.44 7.89
CA ALA A 776 7.17 14.83 6.64
C ALA A 776 6.34 16.13 6.80
N GLN A 777 5.62 16.26 7.92
CA GLN A 777 4.82 17.44 8.22
C GLN A 777 5.64 18.74 8.30
N CYS A 778 6.84 18.69 8.88
CA CYS A 778 7.74 19.84 8.91
C CYS A 778 8.66 19.95 7.69
N ARG A 779 8.34 19.25 6.59
CA ARG A 779 9.05 19.31 5.31
C ARG A 779 10.55 18.97 5.39
N LEU A 780 10.94 18.13 6.34
CA LEU A 780 12.33 17.72 6.52
C LEU A 780 12.61 16.28 6.05
N MET A 781 11.68 15.35 6.26
CA MET A 781 11.81 13.94 5.90
C MET A 781 13.14 13.32 6.38
N LEU A 782 13.62 13.74 7.52
CA LEU A 782 14.96 13.48 8.06
C LEU A 782 15.42 12.01 7.95
N PRO A 783 14.60 10.99 8.30
CA PRO A 783 15.05 9.60 8.24
C PRO A 783 15.34 9.10 6.82
N GLY A 784 14.91 9.81 5.79
CA GLY A 784 15.03 9.41 4.39
C GLY A 784 16.35 9.80 3.71
N TRP A 785 17.23 10.57 4.39
CA TRP A 785 18.47 11.07 3.79
C TRP A 785 19.59 11.36 4.78
N TYR A 786 19.29 11.59 6.07
CA TYR A 786 20.30 12.02 7.04
C TYR A 786 21.40 10.96 7.22
N GLY A 787 22.64 11.41 7.21
CA GLY A 787 23.84 10.59 7.31
C GLY A 787 24.45 10.21 5.97
N PHE A 788 23.82 10.51 4.82
CA PHE A 788 24.34 10.17 3.50
C PHE A 788 25.51 11.06 3.07
N GLY A 789 25.36 12.40 3.19
CA GLY A 789 26.39 13.35 2.77
C GLY A 789 27.70 13.16 3.53
N SER A 790 27.61 13.15 4.85
CA SER A 790 28.75 12.92 5.75
C SER A 790 29.39 11.53 5.57
N ALA A 791 28.59 10.49 5.32
CA ALA A 791 29.12 9.15 5.07
C ALA A 791 29.92 9.09 3.78
N VAL A 792 29.41 9.68 2.68
CA VAL A 792 30.14 9.71 1.41
C VAL A 792 31.41 10.54 1.51
N ASP A 793 31.37 11.71 2.16
CA ASP A 793 32.56 12.54 2.39
C ASP A 793 33.62 11.79 3.18
N ALA A 794 33.25 11.10 4.26
CA ALA A 794 34.16 10.27 5.04
C ALA A 794 34.73 9.09 4.21
N TRP A 795 33.86 8.43 3.43
CA TRP A 795 34.26 7.29 2.59
C TRP A 795 35.26 7.70 1.50
N VAL A 796 35.01 8.82 0.81
CA VAL A 796 35.93 9.35 -0.22
C VAL A 796 37.29 9.70 0.37
N LYS A 797 37.33 10.28 1.58
CA LYS A 797 38.58 10.57 2.28
C LYS A 797 39.36 9.29 2.64
N GLN A 798 38.66 8.22 2.98
CA GLN A 798 39.28 6.92 3.29
C GLN A 798 39.70 6.15 2.03
N ASN A 799 39.04 6.41 0.88
CA ASN A 799 39.26 5.72 -0.39
C ASN A 799 39.65 6.70 -1.51
N PRO A 800 40.78 7.43 -1.39
CA PRO A 800 41.15 8.51 -2.33
C PRO A 800 41.37 8.00 -3.77
N ASP A 801 41.81 6.74 -3.94
CA ASP A 801 42.05 6.13 -5.25
C ASP A 801 40.78 5.81 -6.01
N LYS A 802 39.69 5.53 -5.30
CA LYS A 802 38.34 5.25 -5.85
C LYS A 802 37.55 6.54 -6.05
N GLY A 803 37.44 7.33 -5.01
CA GLY A 803 36.75 8.62 -4.99
C GLY A 803 35.30 8.59 -5.49
N ILE A 804 34.80 9.73 -5.89
CA ILE A 804 33.43 9.90 -6.43
C ILE A 804 33.22 9.11 -7.73
N ALA A 805 34.25 8.95 -8.56
CA ALA A 805 34.12 8.23 -9.84
C ALA A 805 33.66 6.77 -9.68
N PHE A 806 34.10 6.11 -8.61
CA PHE A 806 33.65 4.77 -8.30
C PHE A 806 32.19 4.73 -7.87
N LEU A 807 31.73 5.71 -7.10
CA LEU A 807 30.29 5.80 -6.71
C LEU A 807 29.40 6.13 -7.93
N GLN A 808 29.91 6.90 -8.88
CA GLN A 808 29.23 7.14 -10.17
C GLN A 808 29.15 5.84 -11.00
N GLU A 809 30.16 4.97 -10.92
CA GLU A 809 30.11 3.65 -11.54
C GLU A 809 29.05 2.78 -10.88
N LEU A 810 29.00 2.72 -9.53
CA LEU A 810 27.96 2.01 -8.79
C LEU A 810 26.56 2.47 -9.23
N TYR A 811 26.35 3.77 -9.33
CA TYR A 811 25.07 4.33 -9.74
C TYR A 811 24.68 3.90 -11.16
N ARG A 812 25.61 3.83 -12.09
CA ARG A 812 25.32 3.40 -13.46
C ARG A 812 25.10 1.91 -13.61
N GLU A 813 25.81 1.10 -12.87
CA GLU A 813 25.87 -0.34 -13.11
C GLU A 813 25.05 -1.20 -12.13
N TRP A 814 24.76 -0.68 -10.93
CA TRP A 814 24.08 -1.47 -9.89
C TRP A 814 22.66 -0.97 -9.60
N PRO A 815 21.63 -1.73 -10.02
CA PRO A 815 20.22 -1.33 -9.87
C PRO A 815 19.80 -1.03 -8.43
N PHE A 816 20.36 -1.73 -7.45
CA PHE A 816 20.11 -1.43 -6.03
C PHE A 816 20.55 -0.02 -5.67
N PHE A 817 21.81 0.34 -5.97
CA PHE A 817 22.34 1.66 -5.62
C PHE A 817 21.64 2.78 -6.41
N GLN A 818 21.32 2.51 -7.68
CA GLN A 818 20.52 3.42 -8.51
C GLN A 818 19.15 3.70 -7.89
N THR A 819 18.46 2.65 -7.41
CA THR A 819 17.15 2.78 -6.77
C THR A 819 17.27 3.50 -5.42
N LEU A 820 18.29 3.21 -4.62
CA LEU A 820 18.57 3.88 -3.35
C LEU A 820 18.70 5.39 -3.55
N LEU A 821 19.55 5.83 -4.48
CA LEU A 821 19.77 7.25 -4.76
C LEU A 821 18.55 7.93 -5.40
N SER A 822 17.86 7.27 -6.32
CA SER A 822 16.65 7.81 -6.94
C SER A 822 15.51 8.04 -5.93
N ASN A 823 15.41 7.19 -4.92
CA ASN A 823 14.44 7.36 -3.84
C ASN A 823 14.84 8.52 -2.92
N MET A 824 16.12 8.67 -2.62
CA MET A 824 16.64 9.80 -1.84
C MET A 824 16.45 11.14 -2.56
N ASP A 825 16.69 11.17 -3.88
CA ASP A 825 16.41 12.31 -4.76
C ASP A 825 14.95 12.77 -4.66
N MET A 826 14.02 11.81 -4.73
CA MET A 826 12.60 12.08 -4.55
C MET A 826 12.27 12.63 -3.15
N VAL A 827 12.86 12.08 -2.09
CA VAL A 827 12.61 12.53 -0.71
C VAL A 827 13.16 13.93 -0.48
N LEU A 828 14.41 14.19 -0.90
CA LEU A 828 15.05 15.50 -0.79
C LEU A 828 14.29 16.57 -1.59
N SER A 829 13.75 16.22 -2.77
CA SER A 829 12.96 17.15 -3.58
C SER A 829 11.68 17.64 -2.92
N LYS A 830 11.13 16.87 -1.97
CA LYS A 830 9.95 17.25 -1.17
C LYS A 830 10.31 18.04 0.08
N SER A 831 11.58 18.03 0.50
CA SER A 831 12.07 18.74 1.67
C SER A 831 12.22 20.25 1.41
N SER A 832 12.18 21.03 2.48
CA SER A 832 12.40 22.47 2.45
C SER A 832 13.07 22.92 3.73
N ILE A 833 14.36 23.20 3.69
CA ILE A 833 15.09 23.65 4.87
C ILE A 833 14.60 25.02 5.38
N ALA A 834 14.04 25.86 4.50
CA ALA A 834 13.45 27.13 4.86
C ALA A 834 12.15 26.95 5.67
N ILE A 835 11.29 26.02 5.26
CA ILE A 835 10.09 25.65 6.05
C ILE A 835 10.51 24.97 7.36
N ALA A 836 11.44 24.03 7.32
CA ALA A 836 11.92 23.31 8.50
C ALA A 836 12.52 24.26 9.56
N SER A 837 13.16 25.37 9.15
CA SER A 837 13.66 26.37 10.09
C SER A 837 12.55 27.02 10.92
N ARG A 838 11.36 27.24 10.35
CA ARG A 838 10.20 27.79 11.08
C ARG A 838 9.71 26.82 12.17
N TYR A 839 9.74 25.51 11.89
CA TYR A 839 9.43 24.51 12.93
C TYR A 839 10.53 24.43 13.98
N ALA A 840 11.80 24.59 13.61
CA ALA A 840 12.90 24.64 14.55
C ALA A 840 12.76 25.84 15.53
N ASP A 841 12.22 26.97 15.07
CA ASP A 841 11.97 28.16 15.91
C ASP A 841 10.93 27.89 17.02
N LEU A 842 10.17 26.80 16.95
CA LEU A 842 9.28 26.35 18.04
C LEU A 842 10.06 25.79 19.25
N VAL A 843 11.36 25.48 19.11
CA VAL A 843 12.20 24.98 20.20
C VAL A 843 12.62 26.14 21.09
N PRO A 844 12.21 26.16 22.37
CA PRO A 844 12.48 27.31 23.27
C PRO A 844 13.97 27.50 23.60
N ASP A 845 14.71 26.40 23.68
CA ASP A 845 16.15 26.43 23.98
C ASP A 845 16.96 26.78 22.72
N GLU A 846 17.47 28.01 22.66
CA GLU A 846 18.21 28.52 21.49
C GLU A 846 19.51 27.75 21.22
N LYS A 847 20.20 27.30 22.30
CA LYS A 847 21.44 26.54 22.15
C LYS A 847 21.15 25.16 21.59
N LEU A 848 20.15 24.48 22.10
CA LEU A 848 19.69 23.19 21.62
C LEU A 848 19.25 23.29 20.16
N ARG A 849 18.42 24.28 19.85
CA ARG A 849 17.92 24.58 18.49
C ARG A 849 19.06 24.80 17.53
N SER A 850 19.96 25.73 17.82
CA SER A 850 21.06 26.10 16.93
C SER A 850 22.04 24.95 16.72
N THR A 851 22.29 24.13 17.74
CA THR A 851 23.18 22.96 17.64
C THR A 851 22.58 21.88 16.76
N ILE A 852 21.35 21.42 17.05
CA ILE A 852 20.72 20.30 16.31
C ILE A 852 20.31 20.73 14.91
N PHE A 853 19.59 21.85 14.77
CA PHE A 853 19.17 22.30 13.45
C PHE A 853 20.35 22.73 12.58
N GLY A 854 21.42 23.26 13.17
CA GLY A 854 22.68 23.57 12.46
C GLY A 854 23.29 22.33 11.82
N ARG A 855 23.35 21.21 12.55
CA ARG A 855 23.82 19.91 12.01
C ARG A 855 22.90 19.38 10.93
N ILE A 856 21.58 19.42 11.13
CA ILE A 856 20.59 18.97 10.16
C ILE A 856 20.72 19.77 8.85
N ARG A 857 20.87 21.10 8.95
CA ARG A 857 21.02 21.98 7.78
C ARG A 857 22.31 21.73 7.01
N ALA A 858 23.43 21.52 7.71
CA ALA A 858 24.70 21.20 7.06
C ALA A 858 24.58 19.89 6.29
N GLU A 859 24.13 18.83 6.95
CA GLU A 859 23.96 17.50 6.36
C GLU A 859 22.96 17.51 5.17
N TRP A 860 21.93 18.37 5.22
CA TRP A 860 20.99 18.53 4.11
C TRP A 860 21.66 19.08 2.85
N HIS A 861 22.51 20.09 2.99
CA HIS A 861 23.26 20.65 1.85
C HIS A 861 24.28 19.65 1.32
N ASP A 862 25.04 19.02 2.21
CA ASP A 862 26.07 18.04 1.84
C ASP A 862 25.43 16.83 1.13
N SER A 863 24.27 16.35 1.62
CA SER A 863 23.55 15.25 0.99
C SER A 863 23.03 15.57 -0.41
N ILE A 864 22.50 16.78 -0.64
CA ILE A 864 22.05 17.19 -1.97
C ILE A 864 23.23 17.32 -2.93
N GLU A 865 24.30 18.02 -2.54
CA GLU A 865 25.48 18.23 -3.37
C GLU A 865 26.12 16.90 -3.77
N THR A 866 26.30 16.02 -2.80
CA THR A 866 26.85 14.69 -2.99
C THR A 866 25.99 13.81 -3.89
N LEU A 867 24.67 13.80 -3.63
CA LEU A 867 23.70 13.05 -4.44
C LEU A 867 23.76 13.48 -5.91
N LEU A 868 23.67 14.78 -6.17
CA LEU A 868 23.70 15.33 -7.53
C LEU A 868 25.04 15.02 -8.22
N THR A 869 26.14 15.10 -7.50
CA THR A 869 27.48 14.79 -8.02
C THR A 869 27.58 13.31 -8.43
N ILE A 870 27.10 12.39 -7.61
CA ILE A 870 27.13 10.95 -7.93
C ILE A 870 26.21 10.64 -9.11
N MET A 871 24.99 11.19 -9.12
CA MET A 871 24.04 10.95 -10.21
C MET A 871 24.42 11.65 -11.52
N GLY A 872 25.33 12.66 -11.49
CA GLY A 872 25.66 13.48 -12.62
C GLY A 872 24.53 14.42 -13.04
N HIS A 873 23.76 14.91 -12.07
CA HIS A 873 22.62 15.78 -12.27
C HIS A 873 22.93 17.21 -11.80
N ASP A 874 22.30 18.20 -12.43
CA ASP A 874 22.43 19.61 -12.04
C ASP A 874 21.36 20.04 -11.02
N ARG A 875 20.28 19.25 -10.89
CA ARG A 875 19.16 19.50 -9.99
C ARG A 875 18.45 18.22 -9.59
N LEU A 876 17.75 18.28 -8.47
CA LEU A 876 16.91 17.17 -7.99
C LEU A 876 15.82 16.82 -9.03
N LEU A 877 15.52 15.55 -9.14
CA LEU A 877 14.54 14.95 -10.07
C LEU A 877 14.80 15.21 -11.56
N GLN A 878 16.03 15.55 -11.95
CA GLN A 878 16.36 15.73 -13.37
C GLN A 878 16.06 14.48 -14.21
N GLY A 879 16.22 13.29 -13.63
CA GLY A 879 15.85 11.99 -14.23
C GLY A 879 14.35 11.70 -14.26
N ASN A 880 13.51 12.50 -13.55
CA ASN A 880 12.05 12.32 -13.49
C ASN A 880 11.28 13.64 -13.63
N PRO A 881 11.24 14.23 -14.84
CA PRO A 881 10.66 15.57 -15.06
C PRO A 881 9.16 15.65 -14.74
N LEU A 882 8.42 14.53 -14.83
CA LEU A 882 7.00 14.51 -14.50
C LEU A 882 6.78 14.70 -12.99
N LEU A 883 7.56 14.00 -12.18
CA LEU A 883 7.51 14.12 -10.73
C LEU A 883 8.04 15.48 -10.27
N GLU A 884 9.15 15.96 -10.85
CA GLU A 884 9.69 17.31 -10.59
C GLU A 884 8.61 18.38 -10.76
N ARG A 885 7.91 18.34 -11.89
CA ARG A 885 6.84 19.29 -12.21
C ARG A 885 5.66 19.16 -11.22
N SER A 886 5.23 17.95 -10.94
CA SER A 886 4.14 17.71 -9.99
C SER A 886 4.46 18.30 -8.61
N ILE A 887 5.66 18.04 -8.08
CA ILE A 887 6.12 18.56 -6.79
C ILE A 887 6.22 20.10 -6.82
N ARG A 888 6.89 20.68 -7.81
CA ARG A 888 7.07 22.12 -7.94
C ARG A 888 5.74 22.88 -8.04
N ASN A 889 4.77 22.32 -8.75
CA ASN A 889 3.45 22.94 -8.88
C ASN A 889 2.64 22.92 -7.57
N ARG A 890 2.99 22.11 -6.60
CA ARG A 890 2.30 21.95 -5.30
C ARG A 890 2.83 22.87 -4.22
N PHE A 891 4.11 23.23 -4.27
CA PHE A 891 4.75 24.06 -3.23
C PHE A 891 4.02 25.38 -2.96
N PRO A 892 3.52 26.13 -3.97
CA PRO A 892 2.76 27.35 -3.73
C PRO A 892 1.48 27.16 -2.89
N TYR A 893 0.99 25.94 -2.78
CA TYR A 893 -0.20 25.58 -2.00
C TYR A 893 0.15 24.90 -0.67
N LEU A 894 1.32 24.28 -0.59
CA LEU A 894 1.82 23.59 0.61
C LEU A 894 2.46 24.55 1.60
N ASP A 895 3.32 25.45 1.14
CA ASP A 895 4.07 26.34 2.02
C ASP A 895 3.15 27.23 2.86
N PRO A 896 2.05 27.82 2.34
CA PRO A 896 1.10 28.52 3.18
C PRO A 896 0.50 27.65 4.30
N LEU A 897 0.24 26.34 4.02
CA LEU A 897 -0.27 25.43 5.03
C LEU A 897 0.77 25.17 6.14
N ASN A 898 2.05 25.05 5.78
CA ASN A 898 3.12 24.87 6.76
C ASN A 898 3.32 26.12 7.64
N HIS A 899 3.33 27.33 7.05
CA HIS A 899 3.43 28.58 7.81
C HIS A 899 2.29 28.71 8.80
N VAL A 900 1.06 28.54 8.34
CA VAL A 900 -0.14 28.57 9.18
C VAL A 900 -0.10 27.51 10.27
N GLN A 901 0.41 26.31 9.98
CA GLN A 901 0.55 25.26 11.00
C GLN A 901 1.49 25.68 12.12
N VAL A 902 2.61 26.34 11.81
CA VAL A 902 3.56 26.85 12.81
C VAL A 902 2.89 27.87 13.74
N GLU A 903 2.14 28.85 13.19
CA GLU A 903 1.41 29.85 13.98
C GLU A 903 0.36 29.21 14.90
N LEU A 904 -0.39 28.24 14.38
CA LEU A 904 -1.38 27.50 15.16
C LEU A 904 -0.71 26.66 16.27
N LEU A 905 0.46 26.06 16.00
CA LEU A 905 1.23 25.32 17.00
C LEU A 905 1.74 26.23 18.12
N GLN A 906 2.23 27.43 17.81
CA GLN A 906 2.62 28.44 18.80
C GLN A 906 1.44 28.81 19.72
N ALA A 907 0.30 29.11 19.12
CA ALA A 907 -0.92 29.47 19.86
C ALA A 907 -1.38 28.29 20.75
N HIS A 908 -1.38 27.07 20.22
CA HIS A 908 -1.79 25.86 20.94
C HIS A 908 -0.87 25.59 22.15
N ARG A 909 0.44 25.65 21.93
CA ARG A 909 1.46 25.41 22.98
C ARG A 909 1.56 26.54 24.01
N ALA A 910 1.10 27.74 23.66
CA ALA A 910 0.85 28.82 24.60
C ALA A 910 -0.47 28.65 25.41
N GLN A 911 -1.05 27.45 25.41
CA GLN A 911 -2.26 27.08 26.16
C GLN A 911 -3.53 27.82 25.72
N SER A 912 -3.67 28.12 24.44
CA SER A 912 -4.96 28.62 23.90
C SER A 912 -6.09 27.62 24.19
N THR A 913 -7.19 28.11 24.74
CA THR A 913 -8.41 27.35 25.04
C THR A 913 -9.35 27.29 23.84
N ASP A 914 -9.02 27.91 22.73
CA ASP A 914 -9.85 27.92 21.52
C ASP A 914 -9.79 26.57 20.78
N GLU A 915 -10.88 25.84 20.77
CA GLU A 915 -11.01 24.57 20.04
C GLU A 915 -10.72 24.70 18.54
N GLN A 916 -10.89 25.90 17.97
CA GLN A 916 -10.60 26.13 16.55
C GLN A 916 -9.08 26.04 16.25
N VAL A 917 -8.21 26.35 17.21
CA VAL A 917 -6.74 26.22 17.04
C VAL A 917 -6.37 24.76 16.80
N LEU A 918 -6.80 23.86 17.67
CA LEU A 918 -6.52 22.42 17.49
C LEU A 918 -7.13 21.86 16.20
N ARG A 919 -8.36 22.29 15.89
CA ARG A 919 -9.02 21.92 14.64
C ARG A 919 -8.25 22.44 13.43
N GLY A 920 -7.72 23.66 13.49
CA GLY A 920 -6.86 24.24 12.45
C GLY A 920 -5.60 23.39 12.23
N ILE A 921 -4.90 23.02 13.31
CA ILE A 921 -3.72 22.14 13.26
C ILE A 921 -4.08 20.79 12.58
N GLN A 922 -5.17 20.16 12.99
CA GLN A 922 -5.62 18.89 12.42
C GLN A 922 -5.94 19.01 10.93
N LEU A 923 -6.52 20.13 10.49
CA LEU A 923 -6.79 20.40 9.07
C LEU A 923 -5.49 20.63 8.30
N THR A 924 -4.52 21.37 8.86
CA THR A 924 -3.21 21.56 8.19
C THR A 924 -2.45 20.25 8.06
N ILE A 925 -2.46 19.38 9.09
CA ILE A 925 -1.85 18.04 9.00
C ILE A 925 -2.46 17.26 7.84
N ASN A 926 -3.77 17.26 7.71
CA ASN A 926 -4.46 16.55 6.63
C ASN A 926 -4.19 17.18 5.25
N GLY A 927 -4.16 18.51 5.16
CA GLY A 927 -3.90 19.26 3.93
C GLY A 927 -2.47 19.10 3.43
N ILE A 928 -1.48 19.15 4.32
CA ILE A 928 -0.06 18.92 3.99
C ILE A 928 0.14 17.48 3.50
N SER A 929 -0.49 16.51 4.16
CA SER A 929 -0.43 15.10 3.74
C SER A 929 -0.99 14.90 2.32
N ALA A 930 -2.18 15.45 2.05
CA ALA A 930 -2.81 15.39 0.73
C ALA A 930 -1.96 16.10 -0.34
N GLY A 931 -1.35 17.24 0.02
CA GLY A 931 -0.52 18.04 -0.88
C GLY A 931 0.82 17.39 -1.20
N LEU A 932 1.50 16.77 -0.24
CA LEU A 932 2.74 16.02 -0.47
C LEU A 932 2.52 14.73 -1.27
N ARG A 933 1.30 14.24 -1.28
CA ARG A 933 0.91 12.97 -1.92
C ARG A 933 1.90 11.87 -1.55
N ASN A 934 1.57 11.10 -0.54
CA ASN A 934 2.44 10.10 0.09
C ASN A 934 3.52 10.73 1.01
N SER A 935 3.14 11.04 2.20
CA SER A 935 3.95 11.73 3.23
C SER A 935 4.09 10.88 4.50
N GLY A 936 4.42 9.67 4.41
CA GLY A 936 4.53 8.94 5.66
C GLY A 936 5.59 7.86 5.70
#